data_f7b43468b6f6b979a5f95f061c1a9d74
#
_entry.id   f7b43468b6f6b979a5f95f061c1a9d74
#
_cell.length_a   1.000
_cell.length_b   1.000
_cell.length_c   1.000
_cell.angle_alpha   90.00
_cell.angle_beta   90.00
_cell.angle_gamma   90.00
#
_symmetry.space_group_name_H-M   'P 1'
#
loop_
_entity.id
_entity.type
_entity.pdbx_description
1 polymer ?
#
loop_
_entity_poly.entity_id
_entity_poly.type
_entity_poly.pdbx_seq_one_letter_code
_entity_poly.pdbx_strand_id
1 'polypeptide(L)'
;MLLGLSLKLFWRELKSGQLSIMFFALVLAVGTVSSISLFTDRLEKALLAETQEFLGGDLKFESNDLIEDKTYEEIQNLNLKSTEIVLFASMLASGDSLQLASIKAVDQHYPLVGGVELRSKLEKHYVKRPPDQGQVWLDVRLIDILKIKIGETVSIGDADFIVSHSILSEPDRASNSFAFAPKAIINTLDLEKTNVVQPGSRVRFSTVYLGEKEELLLAKSLLEKTKQPGDDIREAKDSNDSLGKAIERSGNFFLLGGLLAVLMAAFTVGMSSQRFARRHVEYVAILKSLGTESREIKLLYSLIFIELGVFAIFFGLILGWFMQEAFTGILKQYFPTDLPTPGFKPLLISSLTVFICLIGFVYPNLVKLVKISPLNILRREESKASNSSYLMFALGLSAMFLLVFLYTQRLLLSSIVFFTILFIFVLGYGLILSFFRSKTRLGLGAHSSLSLAWSELHRRKYTNSLQVLAFTMAIGLSLIAFSARTDLMSTWESTLPADSPNNFLINISKSDLNSISSFLEEKNIEGSTFYPITNTVIIKLPKGGEEVSKPIDRNFNATWSSELPQGNKVISGEWFKGDSSDGLSVSNDIATRYSLEIGDPVKVFFADQEIDTYIQNIREVNWDNFSPNFFVIGPPEIFKNSPATYITSLHVPKEKDKVISEFMSEFKTVSVLSIDAIINQVNDIIEQVSKALEVILGLTIFSAMFLTLATIQDGFNLRLHQSAILRTFGASTSLLQKSTALEFALLGLLAGLLGALLAQIGIFFLETQIFDLEAAFHVNIWVMGPIIGTVLICALSIILILSITRKNPKEIIYSS
;
A
#
# COMPACT_ATOMS: atom_id res chain seq x y z
N MET A 1 -36.26 -20.90 27.93
CA MET A 1 -35.53 -21.93 28.69
C MET A 1 -34.20 -22.28 27.98
N LEU A 2 -34.17 -22.56 26.67
CA LEU A 2 -32.96 -22.92 25.94
C LEU A 2 -31.88 -21.81 25.90
N LEU A 3 -32.26 -20.54 25.74
CA LEU A 3 -31.32 -19.39 25.77
C LEU A 3 -30.62 -19.26 27.15
N GLY A 4 -31.31 -19.45 28.26
CA GLY A 4 -30.69 -19.41 29.59
C GLY A 4 -29.73 -20.60 29.84
N LEU A 5 -30.03 -21.75 29.23
CA LEU A 5 -29.21 -22.93 29.32
C LEU A 5 -27.97 -22.77 28.45
N SER A 6 -28.11 -22.26 27.21
CA SER A 6 -26.97 -22.03 26.31
C SER A 6 -25.96 -21.04 26.93
N LEU A 7 -26.42 -19.96 27.53
CA LEU A 7 -25.56 -18.97 28.18
C LEU A 7 -24.79 -19.52 29.37
N LYS A 8 -25.47 -20.36 30.22
CA LYS A 8 -24.79 -21.06 31.32
C LYS A 8 -23.72 -22.03 30.83
N LEU A 9 -24.02 -22.79 29.77
CA LEU A 9 -23.08 -23.70 29.15
C LEU A 9 -21.93 -22.95 28.49
N PHE A 10 -22.20 -21.88 27.77
CA PHE A 10 -21.17 -21.01 27.18
C PHE A 10 -20.15 -20.55 28.21
N TRP A 11 -20.60 -19.94 29.31
CA TRP A 11 -19.69 -19.47 30.38
C TRP A 11 -18.90 -20.61 31.03
N ARG A 12 -19.52 -21.75 31.22
CA ARG A 12 -18.83 -22.95 31.74
C ARG A 12 -17.75 -23.44 30.79
N GLU A 13 -18.05 -23.57 29.52
CA GLU A 13 -17.12 -24.02 28.49
C GLU A 13 -16.00 -23.01 28.24
N LEU A 14 -16.29 -21.71 28.37
CA LEU A 14 -15.29 -20.64 28.31
C LEU A 14 -14.33 -20.74 29.52
N LYS A 15 -14.86 -20.90 30.75
CA LYS A 15 -14.04 -21.04 31.96
C LYS A 15 -13.23 -22.33 32.00
N SER A 16 -13.73 -23.42 31.42
CA SER A 16 -13.03 -24.70 31.33
C SER A 16 -11.90 -24.71 30.30
N GLY A 17 -11.73 -23.62 29.54
CA GLY A 17 -10.70 -23.49 28.51
C GLY A 17 -11.04 -24.15 27.17
N GLN A 18 -12.25 -24.74 27.02
CA GLN A 18 -12.62 -25.46 25.80
C GLN A 18 -12.97 -24.52 24.64
N LEU A 19 -13.68 -23.41 24.94
CA LEU A 19 -14.01 -22.38 23.98
C LEU A 19 -13.01 -21.22 23.96
N SER A 20 -12.12 -21.12 24.96
CA SER A 20 -11.26 -19.94 25.14
C SER A 20 -10.35 -19.69 23.92
N ILE A 21 -9.70 -20.71 23.37
CA ILE A 21 -8.80 -20.53 22.21
C ILE A 21 -9.57 -20.07 20.99
N MET A 22 -10.76 -20.64 20.75
CA MET A 22 -11.62 -20.24 19.64
C MET A 22 -12.15 -18.81 19.85
N PHE A 23 -12.52 -18.47 21.08
CA PHE A 23 -12.93 -17.12 21.45
C PHE A 23 -11.82 -16.09 21.19
N PHE A 24 -10.64 -16.32 21.75
CA PHE A 24 -9.50 -15.41 21.55
C PHE A 24 -9.06 -15.32 20.11
N ALA A 25 -9.09 -16.43 19.35
CA ALA A 25 -8.79 -16.42 17.93
C ALA A 25 -9.80 -15.55 17.15
N LEU A 26 -11.09 -15.64 17.44
CA LEU A 26 -12.12 -14.80 16.82
C LEU A 26 -11.98 -13.33 17.24
N VAL A 27 -11.75 -13.06 18.53
CA VAL A 27 -11.52 -11.69 19.03
C VAL A 27 -10.33 -11.06 18.35
N LEU A 28 -9.24 -11.82 18.19
CA LEU A 28 -8.03 -11.37 17.52
C LEU A 28 -8.28 -11.12 16.03
N ALA A 29 -9.00 -12.02 15.36
CA ALA A 29 -9.38 -11.83 13.97
C ALA A 29 -10.17 -10.55 13.77
N VAL A 30 -11.25 -10.36 14.55
CA VAL A 30 -12.08 -9.15 14.48
C VAL A 30 -11.26 -7.90 14.84
N GLY A 31 -10.46 -7.98 15.91
CA GLY A 31 -9.63 -6.88 16.38
C GLY A 31 -8.61 -6.43 15.32
N THR A 32 -7.90 -7.38 14.73
CA THR A 32 -6.93 -7.09 13.65
C THR A 32 -7.63 -6.51 12.42
N VAL A 33 -8.71 -7.15 11.99
CA VAL A 33 -9.47 -6.72 10.81
C VAL A 33 -10.07 -5.34 11.00
N SER A 34 -10.76 -5.12 12.12
CA SER A 34 -11.39 -3.83 12.39
C SER A 34 -10.35 -2.72 12.57
N SER A 35 -9.24 -3.01 13.25
CA SER A 35 -8.13 -2.05 13.41
C SER A 35 -7.57 -1.61 12.05
N ILE A 36 -7.21 -2.57 11.20
CA ILE A 36 -6.64 -2.30 9.88
C ILE A 36 -7.66 -1.58 8.99
N SER A 37 -8.89 -2.09 8.92
CA SER A 37 -9.92 -1.50 8.05
C SER A 37 -10.36 -0.10 8.50
N LEU A 38 -10.47 0.16 9.80
CA LEU A 38 -10.77 1.49 10.35
C LEU A 38 -9.62 2.46 10.08
N PHE A 39 -8.39 2.01 10.28
CA PHE A 39 -7.22 2.81 10.01
C PHE A 39 -7.06 3.14 8.52
N THR A 40 -7.22 2.14 7.64
CA THR A 40 -7.15 2.34 6.18
C THR A 40 -8.25 3.29 5.69
N ASP A 41 -9.49 3.18 6.19
CA ASP A 41 -10.59 4.09 5.86
C ASP A 41 -10.28 5.56 6.28
N ARG A 42 -9.68 5.75 7.46
CA ARG A 42 -9.25 7.08 7.92
C ARG A 42 -8.11 7.63 7.08
N LEU A 43 -7.13 6.78 6.76
CA LEU A 43 -5.99 7.14 5.92
C LEU A 43 -6.45 7.50 4.51
N GLU A 44 -7.28 6.68 3.88
CA GLU A 44 -7.84 6.95 2.55
C GLU A 44 -8.58 8.29 2.51
N LYS A 45 -9.39 8.59 3.54
CA LYS A 45 -10.09 9.87 3.65
C LYS A 45 -9.15 11.05 3.87
N ALA A 46 -8.12 10.89 4.69
CA ALA A 46 -7.13 11.94 4.93
C ALA A 46 -6.36 12.26 3.65
N LEU A 47 -5.94 11.23 2.92
CA LEU A 47 -5.22 11.36 1.67
C LEU A 47 -6.08 11.96 0.56
N LEU A 48 -7.35 11.55 0.48
CA LEU A 48 -8.28 12.15 -0.45
C LEU A 48 -8.44 13.65 -0.14
N ALA A 49 -8.56 14.01 1.13
CA ALA A 49 -8.65 15.41 1.55
C ALA A 49 -7.37 16.20 1.22
N GLU A 50 -6.19 15.62 1.42
CA GLU A 50 -4.91 16.22 1.05
C GLU A 50 -4.76 16.37 -0.46
N THR A 51 -5.15 15.34 -1.23
CA THR A 51 -5.13 15.39 -2.70
C THR A 51 -6.15 16.40 -3.24
N GLN A 52 -7.34 16.49 -2.62
CA GLN A 52 -8.32 17.51 -2.92
C GLN A 52 -7.78 18.92 -2.64
N GLU A 53 -7.07 19.12 -1.53
CA GLU A 53 -6.42 20.41 -1.24
C GLU A 53 -5.31 20.71 -2.23
N PHE A 54 -4.50 19.72 -2.61
CA PHE A 54 -3.41 19.87 -3.59
C PHE A 54 -3.93 20.19 -4.99
N LEU A 55 -5.06 19.61 -5.41
CA LEU A 55 -5.71 19.86 -6.68
C LEU A 55 -6.61 21.11 -6.65
N GLY A 56 -7.05 21.51 -5.44
CA GLY A 56 -8.03 22.57 -5.20
C GLY A 56 -9.49 22.09 -5.23
N GLY A 57 -9.75 20.80 -5.49
CA GLY A 57 -11.06 20.16 -5.59
C GLY A 57 -10.99 18.69 -5.99
N ASP A 58 -12.12 18.12 -6.41
CA ASP A 58 -12.22 16.71 -6.82
C ASP A 58 -11.81 16.46 -8.28
N LEU A 59 -12.15 17.40 -9.16
CA LEU A 59 -11.89 17.36 -10.61
C LEU A 59 -11.37 18.70 -11.06
N LYS A 60 -10.28 18.72 -11.81
CA LYS A 60 -9.67 19.91 -12.38
C LYS A 60 -9.56 19.74 -13.89
N PHE A 61 -10.07 20.74 -14.60
CA PHE A 61 -9.92 20.88 -16.05
C PHE A 61 -9.00 22.06 -16.34
N GLU A 62 -7.98 21.86 -17.13
CA GLU A 62 -7.05 22.89 -17.57
C GLU A 62 -7.03 22.96 -19.09
N SER A 63 -7.19 24.15 -19.66
CA SER A 63 -7.18 24.42 -21.10
C SER A 63 -6.47 25.74 -21.43
N ASN A 64 -6.03 25.88 -22.67
CA ASN A 64 -5.52 27.15 -23.19
C ASN A 64 -6.67 28.06 -23.69
N ASP A 65 -7.86 27.49 -23.89
CA ASP A 65 -9.07 28.17 -24.33
C ASP A 65 -10.17 28.04 -23.27
N LEU A 66 -11.16 28.92 -23.35
CA LEU A 66 -12.36 28.82 -22.52
C LEU A 66 -13.18 27.58 -22.89
N ILE A 67 -13.87 27.00 -21.91
CA ILE A 67 -14.78 25.87 -22.12
C ILE A 67 -15.90 26.35 -23.10
N GLU A 68 -16.30 25.50 -24.05
CA GLU A 68 -17.41 25.79 -24.95
C GLU A 68 -18.69 26.11 -24.17
N ASP A 69 -19.37 27.18 -24.52
CA ASP A 69 -20.58 27.69 -23.82
C ASP A 69 -21.61 26.59 -23.53
N LYS A 70 -21.83 25.70 -24.50
CA LYS A 70 -22.79 24.57 -24.36
C LYS A 70 -22.38 23.61 -23.28
N THR A 71 -21.11 23.20 -23.24
CA THR A 71 -20.57 22.27 -22.24
C THR A 71 -20.54 22.92 -20.86
N TYR A 72 -20.23 24.22 -20.83
CA TYR A 72 -20.25 25.00 -19.59
C TYR A 72 -21.66 25.06 -18.98
N GLU A 73 -22.71 25.36 -19.79
CA GLU A 73 -24.11 25.34 -19.36
C GLU A 73 -24.56 23.95 -18.88
N GLU A 74 -24.20 22.89 -19.60
CA GLU A 74 -24.53 21.50 -19.21
C GLU A 74 -23.92 21.15 -17.84
N ILE A 75 -22.69 21.58 -17.59
CA ILE A 75 -22.02 21.31 -16.29
C ILE A 75 -22.59 22.20 -15.17
N GLN A 76 -22.95 23.44 -15.44
CA GLN A 76 -23.58 24.33 -14.46
C GLN A 76 -24.94 23.79 -13.97
N ASN A 77 -25.65 23.02 -14.78
CA ASN A 77 -26.90 22.37 -14.37
C ASN A 77 -26.68 21.18 -13.41
N LEU A 78 -25.44 20.74 -13.23
CA LEU A 78 -25.08 19.75 -12.21
C LEU A 78 -24.91 20.47 -10.87
N ASN A 79 -25.21 19.78 -9.76
CA ASN A 79 -25.10 20.36 -8.43
C ASN A 79 -23.63 20.35 -7.92
N LEU A 80 -22.72 20.90 -8.74
CA LEU A 80 -21.30 21.01 -8.48
C LEU A 80 -20.93 22.43 -8.05
N LYS A 81 -20.03 22.55 -7.08
CA LYS A 81 -19.36 23.81 -6.79
C LYS A 81 -18.17 23.95 -7.73
N SER A 82 -17.94 25.12 -8.29
CA SER A 82 -16.82 25.38 -9.17
C SER A 82 -16.11 26.69 -8.84
N THR A 83 -14.83 26.78 -9.18
CA THR A 83 -14.02 28.01 -9.17
C THR A 83 -13.21 28.08 -10.44
N GLU A 84 -13.09 29.30 -10.98
CA GLU A 84 -12.32 29.59 -12.18
C GLU A 84 -11.02 30.31 -11.82
N ILE A 85 -9.94 29.85 -12.43
CA ILE A 85 -8.58 30.32 -12.18
C ILE A 85 -7.96 30.63 -13.55
N VAL A 86 -7.39 31.81 -13.69
CA VAL A 86 -6.66 32.21 -14.89
C VAL A 86 -5.19 32.39 -14.55
N LEU A 87 -4.33 31.67 -15.22
CA LEU A 87 -2.89 31.64 -14.98
C LEU A 87 -2.13 32.22 -16.16
N PHE A 88 -1.25 33.20 -15.92
CA PHE A 88 -0.38 33.78 -16.93
C PHE A 88 0.91 34.30 -16.30
N ALA A 89 1.93 34.52 -17.13
CA ALA A 89 3.17 35.14 -16.69
C ALA A 89 3.15 36.62 -17.07
N SER A 90 3.55 37.49 -16.14
CA SER A 90 3.69 38.93 -16.39
C SER A 90 4.84 39.53 -15.60
N MET A 91 5.34 40.70 -16.05
CA MET A 91 6.30 41.44 -15.27
C MET A 91 5.58 42.26 -14.20
N LEU A 92 6.03 42.09 -12.94
CA LEU A 92 5.65 43.00 -11.85
C LEU A 92 6.63 44.16 -11.82
N ALA A 93 6.11 45.35 -11.76
CA ALA A 93 6.91 46.58 -11.64
C ALA A 93 6.67 47.25 -10.28
N SER A 94 7.77 47.74 -9.67
CA SER A 94 7.73 48.62 -8.50
C SER A 94 8.87 49.60 -8.60
N GLY A 95 8.56 50.87 -8.85
CA GLY A 95 9.58 51.89 -9.18
C GLY A 95 10.42 51.43 -10.38
N ASP A 96 11.77 51.41 -10.19
CA ASP A 96 12.73 50.95 -11.19
C ASP A 96 12.95 49.41 -11.21
N SER A 97 12.32 48.67 -10.34
CA SER A 97 12.51 47.21 -10.22
C SER A 97 11.45 46.46 -11.01
N LEU A 98 11.88 45.51 -11.83
CA LEU A 98 11.03 44.64 -12.64
C LEU A 98 11.34 43.18 -12.32
N GLN A 99 10.31 42.37 -12.09
CA GLN A 99 10.46 40.94 -11.84
C GLN A 99 9.39 40.13 -12.54
N LEU A 100 9.79 39.07 -13.25
CA LEU A 100 8.82 38.14 -13.84
C LEU A 100 8.14 37.34 -12.74
N ALA A 101 6.82 37.31 -12.78
CA ALA A 101 6.00 36.56 -11.83
C ALA A 101 4.91 35.74 -12.53
N SER A 102 4.49 34.65 -11.88
CA SER A 102 3.31 33.90 -12.26
C SER A 102 2.08 34.53 -11.61
N ILE A 103 1.21 35.09 -12.43
CA ILE A 103 -0.01 35.75 -11.97
C ILE A 103 -1.15 34.74 -11.98
N LYS A 104 -1.87 34.65 -10.86
CA LYS A 104 -3.03 33.82 -10.66
C LYS A 104 -4.24 34.68 -10.36
N ALA A 105 -5.13 34.85 -11.35
CA ALA A 105 -6.40 35.54 -11.16
C ALA A 105 -7.47 34.53 -10.73
N VAL A 106 -8.15 34.77 -9.61
CA VAL A 106 -9.11 33.86 -8.99
C VAL A 106 -10.46 34.50 -8.80
N ASP A 107 -11.51 33.69 -8.94
CA ASP A 107 -12.90 34.13 -8.77
C ASP A 107 -13.33 34.23 -7.30
N GLN A 108 -14.60 34.63 -7.07
CA GLN A 108 -15.18 34.80 -5.73
C GLN A 108 -15.33 33.51 -4.92
N HIS A 109 -15.30 32.34 -5.57
CA HIS A 109 -15.47 31.04 -4.92
C HIS A 109 -14.14 30.41 -4.50
N TYR A 110 -13.03 31.02 -4.87
CA TYR A 110 -11.69 30.54 -4.52
C TYR A 110 -11.36 30.83 -3.04
N PRO A 111 -10.73 29.87 -2.34
CA PRO A 111 -10.50 28.49 -2.70
C PRO A 111 -11.69 27.57 -2.35
N LEU A 112 -12.00 26.56 -3.18
CA LEU A 112 -13.08 25.59 -2.90
C LEU A 112 -12.75 24.65 -1.75
N VAL A 113 -11.48 24.23 -1.68
CA VAL A 113 -10.95 23.31 -0.64
C VAL A 113 -9.72 23.95 -0.02
N GLY A 114 -9.54 23.73 1.30
CA GLY A 114 -8.42 24.31 2.03
C GLY A 114 -8.57 25.80 2.31
N GLY A 115 -7.48 26.53 2.25
CA GLY A 115 -7.39 27.96 2.42
C GLY A 115 -5.98 28.48 2.18
N VAL A 116 -5.85 29.78 1.99
CA VAL A 116 -4.58 30.45 1.76
C VAL A 116 -4.01 30.93 3.09
N GLU A 117 -2.78 30.50 3.43
CA GLU A 117 -2.07 31.02 4.57
C GLU A 117 -1.32 32.30 4.19
N LEU A 118 -1.75 33.39 4.78
CA LEU A 118 -1.24 34.72 4.52
C LEU A 118 -0.52 35.27 5.73
N ARG A 119 0.45 36.16 5.50
CA ARG A 119 1.09 36.96 6.53
C ARG A 119 0.82 38.44 6.29
N SER A 120 0.29 39.11 7.32
CA SER A 120 0.20 40.55 7.37
C SER A 120 1.06 41.08 8.51
N LYS A 121 2.13 41.80 8.21
CA LYS A 121 3.15 42.27 9.15
C LYS A 121 3.77 41.13 10.00
N LEU A 122 3.19 40.78 11.15
CA LEU A 122 3.68 39.74 12.07
C LEU A 122 2.67 38.63 12.35
N GLU A 123 1.43 38.77 11.89
CA GLU A 123 0.35 37.81 12.15
C GLU A 123 0.11 36.90 10.97
N LYS A 124 -0.09 35.64 11.23
CA LYS A 124 -0.48 34.63 10.23
C LYS A 124 -2.01 34.54 10.22
N HIS A 125 -2.60 34.61 9.05
CA HIS A 125 -4.04 34.48 8.84
C HIS A 125 -4.32 33.35 7.86
N TYR A 126 -5.30 32.52 8.19
CA TYR A 126 -5.82 31.51 7.28
C TYR A 126 -7.12 32.02 6.67
N VAL A 127 -7.14 32.21 5.35
CA VAL A 127 -8.23 32.88 4.65
C VAL A 127 -8.86 31.95 3.61
N LYS A 128 -10.20 31.94 3.55
CA LYS A 128 -11.01 31.19 2.59
C LYS A 128 -11.77 32.11 1.65
N ARG A 129 -11.13 33.13 1.14
CA ARG A 129 -11.70 34.09 0.20
C ARG A 129 -10.59 34.61 -0.72
N PRO A 130 -10.92 35.09 -1.94
CA PRO A 130 -9.94 35.74 -2.81
C PRO A 130 -9.47 37.11 -2.28
N PRO A 131 -8.42 37.71 -2.86
CA PRO A 131 -8.07 39.11 -2.62
C PRO A 131 -9.22 40.04 -3.03
N ASP A 132 -9.38 41.13 -2.29
CA ASP A 132 -10.35 42.17 -2.67
C ASP A 132 -9.90 42.85 -3.98
N GLN A 133 -10.85 43.45 -4.72
CA GLN A 133 -10.52 44.19 -5.97
C GLN A 133 -9.47 45.29 -5.73
N GLY A 134 -8.52 45.40 -6.65
CA GLY A 134 -7.41 46.36 -6.56
C GLY A 134 -6.32 45.93 -5.54
N GLN A 135 -6.42 44.76 -4.94
CA GLN A 135 -5.40 44.22 -4.05
C GLN A 135 -4.68 43.02 -4.66
N VAL A 136 -3.44 42.82 -4.26
CA VAL A 136 -2.63 41.65 -4.65
C VAL A 136 -1.99 41.01 -3.43
N TRP A 137 -1.94 39.71 -3.46
CA TRP A 137 -1.15 38.90 -2.51
C TRP A 137 0.13 38.44 -3.22
N LEU A 138 1.28 38.66 -2.62
CA LEU A 138 2.58 38.36 -3.20
C LEU A 138 3.30 37.24 -2.46
N ASP A 139 3.97 36.37 -3.21
CA ASP A 139 4.96 35.42 -2.64
C ASP A 139 6.02 36.21 -1.84
N VAL A 140 6.46 35.67 -0.72
CA VAL A 140 7.51 36.28 0.14
C VAL A 140 8.75 36.67 -0.67
N ARG A 141 9.13 35.83 -1.65
CA ARG A 141 10.27 36.09 -2.56
C ARG A 141 10.10 37.34 -3.39
N LEU A 142 8.87 37.66 -3.86
CA LEU A 142 8.63 38.91 -4.62
C LEU A 142 8.78 40.13 -3.74
N ILE A 143 8.34 40.06 -2.48
CA ILE A 143 8.48 41.15 -1.52
C ILE A 143 9.96 41.46 -1.28
N ASP A 144 10.77 40.42 -1.12
CA ASP A 144 12.21 40.57 -0.87
C ASP A 144 12.97 41.06 -2.12
N ILE A 145 12.67 40.52 -3.31
CA ILE A 145 13.34 40.89 -4.58
C ILE A 145 13.02 42.32 -4.98
N LEU A 146 11.75 42.69 -4.94
CA LEU A 146 11.28 44.03 -5.32
C LEU A 146 11.45 45.04 -4.18
N LYS A 147 11.85 44.60 -3.00
CA LYS A 147 12.04 45.42 -1.75
C LYS A 147 10.79 46.23 -1.38
N ILE A 148 9.59 45.59 -1.56
CA ILE A 148 8.29 46.23 -1.33
C ILE A 148 7.81 45.90 0.10
N LYS A 149 7.05 46.84 0.67
CA LYS A 149 6.37 46.65 1.95
C LYS A 149 4.87 46.44 1.75
N ILE A 150 4.25 45.68 2.66
CA ILE A 150 2.80 45.54 2.71
C ILE A 150 2.17 46.94 2.84
N GLY A 151 1.24 47.27 1.95
CA GLY A 151 0.60 48.59 1.81
C GLY A 151 1.12 49.45 0.66
N GLU A 152 2.23 49.07 0.03
CA GLU A 152 2.76 49.74 -1.16
C GLU A 152 2.09 49.23 -2.44
N THR A 153 2.27 49.89 -3.54
CA THR A 153 1.66 49.59 -4.85
C THR A 153 2.64 48.87 -5.77
N VAL A 154 2.13 47.93 -6.56
CA VAL A 154 2.82 47.27 -7.66
C VAL A 154 1.98 47.32 -8.91
N SER A 155 2.62 47.41 -10.07
CA SER A 155 1.92 47.44 -11.38
C SER A 155 2.01 46.06 -12.02
N ILE A 156 0.89 45.57 -12.56
CA ILE A 156 0.77 44.36 -13.39
C ILE A 156 0.12 44.75 -14.69
N GLY A 157 0.87 44.73 -15.81
CA GLY A 157 0.41 45.34 -17.07
C GLY A 157 0.08 46.79 -16.86
N ASP A 158 -1.12 47.19 -17.26
CA ASP A 158 -1.60 48.61 -17.19
C ASP A 158 -2.29 48.94 -15.85
N ALA A 159 -2.36 48.03 -14.89
CA ALA A 159 -3.10 48.21 -13.62
C ALA A 159 -2.19 48.22 -12.40
N ASP A 160 -2.52 49.11 -11.44
CA ASP A 160 -1.83 49.21 -10.16
C ASP A 160 -2.61 48.49 -9.05
N PHE A 161 -1.89 47.73 -8.23
CA PHE A 161 -2.45 46.94 -7.12
C PHE A 161 -1.78 47.28 -5.79
N ILE A 162 -2.57 47.27 -4.71
CA ILE A 162 -2.03 47.44 -3.35
C ILE A 162 -1.63 46.08 -2.81
N VAL A 163 -0.39 45.91 -2.35
CA VAL A 163 0.10 44.71 -1.74
C VAL A 163 -0.52 44.57 -0.34
N SER A 164 -1.51 43.73 -0.20
CA SER A 164 -2.23 43.55 1.08
C SER A 164 -1.63 42.51 2.00
N HIS A 165 -1.13 41.38 1.46
CA HIS A 165 -0.58 40.28 2.25
C HIS A 165 0.56 39.59 1.51
N SER A 166 1.40 38.87 2.27
CA SER A 166 2.32 37.89 1.69
C SER A 166 1.78 36.48 1.78
N ILE A 167 1.96 35.68 0.72
CA ILE A 167 1.55 34.28 0.62
C ILE A 167 2.59 33.41 1.31
N LEU A 168 2.16 32.58 2.28
CA LEU A 168 2.99 31.55 2.90
C LEU A 168 2.70 30.16 2.31
N SER A 169 1.43 29.87 2.11
CA SER A 169 0.94 28.61 1.54
C SER A 169 -0.38 28.82 0.84
N GLU A 170 -0.60 28.11 -0.27
CA GLU A 170 -1.87 28.13 -1.02
C GLU A 170 -2.31 26.68 -1.30
N PRO A 171 -3.61 26.39 -1.44
CA PRO A 171 -4.12 25.15 -2.02
C PRO A 171 -3.83 25.14 -3.54
N ASP A 172 -4.24 24.03 -4.23
CA ASP A 172 -4.15 23.88 -5.69
C ASP A 172 -2.72 24.04 -6.27
N ARG A 173 -1.72 23.54 -5.56
CA ARG A 173 -0.30 23.58 -5.97
C ARG A 173 0.00 22.75 -7.22
N ALA A 174 -0.90 21.88 -7.64
CA ALA A 174 -0.76 21.00 -8.81
C ALA A 174 -0.70 21.76 -10.15
N SER A 175 -0.99 23.06 -10.16
CA SER A 175 -1.08 23.89 -11.36
C SER A 175 0.25 24.54 -11.70
N ASN A 176 1.19 23.80 -12.31
CA ASN A 176 2.56 24.32 -12.45
C ASN A 176 3.14 24.28 -13.85
N SER A 177 2.54 25.03 -14.79
CA SER A 177 3.27 25.38 -16.02
C SER A 177 4.37 26.43 -15.79
N PHE A 178 4.34 27.15 -14.66
CA PHE A 178 5.30 28.20 -14.26
C PHE A 178 5.81 27.99 -12.83
N ALA A 179 6.06 26.75 -12.44
CA ALA A 179 6.38 26.35 -11.07
C ALA A 179 7.57 27.09 -10.42
N PHE A 180 8.42 27.67 -11.22
CA PHE A 180 9.66 28.31 -10.74
C PHE A 180 9.55 29.83 -10.57
N ALA A 181 8.58 30.50 -11.21
CA ALA A 181 8.37 31.91 -11.03
C ALA A 181 7.63 32.19 -9.71
N PRO A 182 8.07 33.18 -8.93
CA PRO A 182 7.35 33.59 -7.73
C PRO A 182 5.94 34.07 -8.09
N LYS A 183 4.98 33.86 -7.21
CA LYS A 183 3.55 34.00 -7.49
C LYS A 183 2.95 35.30 -7.00
N ALA A 184 1.94 35.80 -7.74
CA ALA A 184 1.05 36.86 -7.30
C ALA A 184 -0.41 36.45 -7.54
N ILE A 185 -1.29 36.66 -6.55
CA ILE A 185 -2.71 36.32 -6.63
C ILE A 185 -3.52 37.62 -6.70
N ILE A 186 -4.39 37.76 -7.72
CA ILE A 186 -5.28 38.88 -7.92
C ILE A 186 -6.74 38.43 -8.09
N ASN A 187 -7.68 39.34 -8.03
CA ASN A 187 -9.09 39.03 -8.29
C ASN A 187 -9.34 39.00 -9.82
N THR A 188 -10.12 38.02 -10.29
CA THR A 188 -10.48 37.88 -11.72
C THR A 188 -11.17 39.14 -12.26
N LEU A 189 -11.92 39.90 -11.42
CA LEU A 189 -12.59 41.12 -11.81
C LEU A 189 -11.60 42.27 -12.16
N ASP A 190 -10.36 42.16 -11.78
CA ASP A 190 -9.31 43.12 -12.14
C ASP A 190 -8.49 42.68 -13.37
N LEU A 191 -8.73 41.50 -13.92
CA LEU A 191 -7.95 40.91 -15.00
C LEU A 191 -8.00 41.79 -16.27
N GLU A 192 -9.18 42.27 -16.66
CA GLU A 192 -9.35 43.13 -17.83
C GLU A 192 -8.56 44.44 -17.70
N LYS A 193 -8.46 45.04 -16.50
CA LYS A 193 -7.71 46.26 -16.23
C LYS A 193 -6.20 46.10 -16.46
N THR A 194 -5.70 44.90 -16.32
CA THR A 194 -4.26 44.63 -16.53
C THR A 194 -3.84 44.69 -18.00
N ASN A 195 -4.80 44.47 -18.91
CA ASN A 195 -4.59 44.44 -20.37
C ASN A 195 -3.51 43.45 -20.82
N VAL A 196 -3.19 42.45 -20.00
CA VAL A 196 -2.17 41.39 -20.26
C VAL A 196 -2.74 40.25 -21.06
N VAL A 197 -4.01 39.91 -20.84
CA VAL A 197 -4.69 38.82 -21.55
C VAL A 197 -5.28 39.31 -22.85
N GLN A 198 -4.58 39.06 -23.94
CA GLN A 198 -4.96 39.45 -25.29
C GLN A 198 -4.95 38.26 -26.24
N PRO A 199 -5.60 38.29 -27.41
CA PRO A 199 -5.49 37.24 -28.41
C PRO A 199 -4.02 36.89 -28.71
N GLY A 200 -3.63 35.66 -28.51
CA GLY A 200 -2.24 35.18 -28.65
C GLY A 200 -1.40 35.24 -27.38
N SER A 201 -1.94 35.73 -26.26
CA SER A 201 -1.26 35.63 -24.97
C SER A 201 -1.21 34.20 -24.50
N ARG A 202 -0.09 33.79 -23.84
CA ARG A 202 0.02 32.49 -23.20
C ARG A 202 -0.73 32.50 -21.87
N VAL A 203 -2.02 32.15 -21.93
CA VAL A 203 -2.91 32.07 -20.77
C VAL A 203 -3.36 30.64 -20.60
N ARG A 204 -3.53 30.20 -19.36
CA ARG A 204 -4.10 28.91 -19.03
C ARG A 204 -5.34 29.10 -18.15
N PHE A 205 -6.46 28.62 -18.64
CA PHE A 205 -7.73 28.59 -17.92
C PHE A 205 -7.82 27.28 -17.15
N SER A 206 -8.20 27.37 -15.90
CA SER A 206 -8.36 26.21 -15.04
C SER A 206 -9.68 26.31 -14.30
N THR A 207 -10.55 25.31 -14.45
CA THR A 207 -11.79 25.21 -13.70
C THR A 207 -11.72 24.01 -12.77
N VAL A 208 -11.99 24.24 -11.50
CA VAL A 208 -11.95 23.20 -10.47
C VAL A 208 -13.38 22.94 -10.00
N TYR A 209 -13.72 21.65 -9.86
CA TYR A 209 -15.06 21.21 -9.47
C TYR A 209 -14.98 20.41 -8.17
N LEU A 210 -16.03 20.58 -7.33
CA LEU A 210 -16.22 19.86 -6.06
C LEU A 210 -17.67 19.42 -5.93
N GLY A 211 -17.93 18.12 -5.67
CA GLY A 211 -19.27 17.61 -5.52
C GLY A 211 -19.38 16.10 -5.36
N GLU A 212 -20.58 15.55 -5.57
CA GLU A 212 -20.82 14.13 -5.43
C GLU A 212 -20.23 13.32 -6.62
N LYS A 213 -19.81 12.11 -6.35
CA LYS A 213 -19.11 11.25 -7.30
C LYS A 213 -19.87 11.03 -8.61
N GLU A 214 -21.20 10.90 -8.57
CA GLU A 214 -22.03 10.64 -9.75
C GLU A 214 -22.04 11.87 -10.68
N GLU A 215 -22.15 13.06 -10.12
CA GLU A 215 -22.13 14.33 -10.85
C GLU A 215 -20.74 14.65 -11.42
N LEU A 216 -19.68 14.37 -10.66
CA LEU A 216 -18.30 14.50 -11.13
C LEU A 216 -18.00 13.58 -12.32
N LEU A 217 -18.50 12.34 -12.31
CA LEU A 217 -18.36 11.41 -13.45
C LEU A 217 -19.10 11.93 -14.69
N LEU A 218 -20.27 12.54 -14.52
CA LEU A 218 -20.99 13.17 -15.62
C LEU A 218 -20.21 14.38 -16.16
N ALA A 219 -19.74 15.28 -15.30
CA ALA A 219 -18.92 16.42 -15.70
C ALA A 219 -17.64 15.98 -16.44
N LYS A 220 -16.94 14.97 -15.93
CA LYS A 220 -15.77 14.39 -16.59
C LYS A 220 -16.11 13.90 -17.99
N SER A 221 -17.21 13.14 -18.13
CA SER A 221 -17.64 12.60 -19.43
C SER A 221 -18.01 13.68 -20.45
N LEU A 222 -18.53 14.82 -20.01
CA LEU A 222 -18.81 15.99 -20.84
C LEU A 222 -17.51 16.67 -21.28
N LEU A 223 -16.59 16.89 -20.35
CA LEU A 223 -15.27 17.48 -20.63
C LEU A 223 -14.42 16.60 -21.56
N GLU A 224 -14.45 15.27 -21.38
CA GLU A 224 -13.74 14.33 -22.27
C GLU A 224 -14.25 14.36 -23.70
N LYS A 225 -15.55 14.62 -23.93
CA LYS A 225 -16.13 14.73 -25.28
C LYS A 225 -15.73 16.00 -26.02
N THR A 226 -15.50 17.08 -25.29
CA THR A 226 -15.14 18.39 -25.84
C THR A 226 -13.65 18.70 -25.71
N LYS A 227 -12.88 17.76 -25.16
CA LYS A 227 -11.44 17.88 -24.95
C LYS A 227 -10.70 18.19 -26.25
N GLN A 228 -9.98 19.29 -26.24
CA GLN A 228 -9.08 19.67 -27.34
C GLN A 228 -7.64 19.18 -27.06
N PRO A 229 -6.78 19.13 -28.10
CA PRO A 229 -5.37 18.97 -27.88
C PRO A 229 -4.83 20.11 -26.98
N GLY A 230 -4.14 19.79 -25.82
CA GLY A 230 -3.69 20.78 -24.83
C GLY A 230 -4.50 20.76 -23.54
N ASP A 231 -5.68 20.21 -23.56
CA ASP A 231 -6.53 20.13 -22.38
C ASP A 231 -6.09 18.99 -21.46
N ASP A 232 -6.10 19.26 -20.17
CA ASP A 232 -5.77 18.28 -19.14
C ASP A 232 -6.94 18.14 -18.15
N ILE A 233 -7.30 16.89 -17.85
CA ILE A 233 -8.34 16.57 -16.88
C ILE A 233 -7.67 15.74 -15.78
N ARG A 234 -7.72 16.22 -14.54
CA ARG A 234 -7.13 15.55 -13.39
C ARG A 234 -8.19 15.32 -12.31
N GLU A 235 -8.22 14.11 -11.79
CA GLU A 235 -9.03 13.78 -10.61
C GLU A 235 -8.17 13.72 -9.37
N ALA A 236 -8.70 14.07 -8.21
CA ALA A 236 -8.02 13.90 -6.93
C ALA A 236 -7.66 12.44 -6.63
N LYS A 237 -8.32 11.48 -7.27
CA LYS A 237 -8.03 10.04 -7.15
C LYS A 237 -6.96 9.52 -8.10
N ASP A 238 -6.72 10.20 -9.20
CA ASP A 238 -5.72 9.83 -10.21
C ASP A 238 -4.34 10.35 -9.82
N SER A 239 -3.89 10.01 -8.61
CA SER A 239 -2.57 10.37 -8.14
C SER A 239 -1.50 9.56 -8.90
N ASN A 240 -1.08 10.06 -10.05
CA ASN A 240 0.10 9.53 -10.77
C ASN A 240 1.43 9.93 -10.09
N ASP A 241 1.37 10.59 -8.96
CA ASP A 241 2.54 11.04 -8.22
C ASP A 241 3.13 9.89 -7.38
N SER A 242 4.44 9.90 -7.16
CA SER A 242 5.20 8.93 -6.37
C SER A 242 4.58 8.69 -5.00
N LEU A 243 4.05 9.74 -4.39
CA LEU A 243 3.36 9.69 -3.09
C LEU A 243 2.07 8.86 -3.15
N GLY A 244 1.24 9.06 -4.16
CA GLY A 244 0.00 8.30 -4.35
C GLY A 244 0.27 6.81 -4.54
N LYS A 245 1.29 6.45 -5.33
CA LYS A 245 1.72 5.05 -5.51
C LYS A 245 2.25 4.43 -4.21
N ALA A 246 3.04 5.17 -3.42
CA ALA A 246 3.55 4.69 -2.13
C ALA A 246 2.40 4.40 -1.14
N ILE A 247 1.39 5.23 -1.13
CA ILE A 247 0.20 5.10 -0.29
C ILE A 247 -0.67 3.92 -0.75
N GLU A 248 -0.91 3.77 -2.06
CA GLU A 248 -1.63 2.63 -2.61
C GLU A 248 -0.92 1.31 -2.27
N ARG A 249 0.40 1.25 -2.45
CA ARG A 249 1.21 0.08 -2.06
C ARG A 249 1.09 -0.21 -0.56
N SER A 250 1.14 0.83 0.27
CA SER A 250 0.95 0.69 1.73
C SER A 250 -0.44 0.17 2.08
N GLY A 251 -1.50 0.68 1.45
CA GLY A 251 -2.87 0.21 1.60
C GLY A 251 -3.03 -1.26 1.23
N ASN A 252 -2.44 -1.67 0.10
CA ASN A 252 -2.43 -3.06 -0.35
C ASN A 252 -1.72 -3.97 0.66
N PHE A 253 -0.62 -3.51 1.27
CA PHE A 253 0.08 -4.26 2.31
C PHE A 253 -0.76 -4.40 3.59
N PHE A 254 -1.45 -3.35 4.02
CA PHE A 254 -2.35 -3.41 5.18
C PHE A 254 -3.48 -4.42 4.95
N LEU A 255 -4.10 -4.41 3.77
CA LEU A 255 -5.11 -5.39 3.39
C LEU A 255 -4.57 -6.81 3.39
N LEU A 256 -3.34 -7.01 2.90
CA LEU A 256 -2.66 -8.30 2.94
C LEU A 256 -2.46 -8.79 4.38
N GLY A 257 -1.91 -7.96 5.27
CA GLY A 257 -1.72 -8.31 6.67
C GLY A 257 -3.03 -8.70 7.36
N GLY A 258 -4.12 -7.97 7.08
CA GLY A 258 -5.46 -8.31 7.54
C GLY A 258 -5.94 -9.66 7.01
N LEU A 259 -5.75 -9.93 5.73
CA LEU A 259 -6.08 -11.21 5.10
C LEU A 259 -5.32 -12.38 5.73
N LEU A 260 -4.00 -12.23 5.93
CA LEU A 260 -3.18 -13.26 6.55
C LEU A 260 -3.64 -13.58 7.98
N ALA A 261 -3.92 -12.55 8.78
CA ALA A 261 -4.42 -12.72 10.15
C ALA A 261 -5.79 -13.43 10.18
N VAL A 262 -6.70 -13.09 9.27
CA VAL A 262 -8.02 -13.73 9.14
C VAL A 262 -7.89 -15.20 8.73
N LEU A 263 -7.04 -15.52 7.79
CA LEU A 263 -6.79 -16.90 7.38
C LEU A 263 -6.27 -17.73 8.54
N MET A 264 -5.30 -17.21 9.31
CA MET A 264 -4.80 -17.89 10.51
C MET A 264 -5.91 -18.10 11.55
N ALA A 265 -6.73 -17.11 11.78
CA ALA A 265 -7.86 -17.21 12.70
C ALA A 265 -8.89 -18.24 12.22
N ALA A 266 -9.22 -18.26 10.92
CA ALA A 266 -10.13 -19.23 10.33
C ALA A 266 -9.64 -20.67 10.54
N PHE A 267 -8.36 -20.94 10.30
CA PHE A 267 -7.74 -22.24 10.61
C PHE A 267 -7.80 -22.56 12.11
N THR A 268 -7.49 -21.59 12.97
CA THR A 268 -7.55 -21.76 14.44
C THR A 268 -8.96 -22.10 14.89
N VAL A 269 -9.97 -21.41 14.36
CA VAL A 269 -11.39 -21.67 14.65
C VAL A 269 -11.79 -23.06 14.16
N GLY A 270 -11.36 -23.46 12.96
CA GLY A 270 -11.62 -24.79 12.41
C GLY A 270 -11.04 -25.92 13.28
N MET A 271 -9.77 -25.79 13.67
CA MET A 271 -9.11 -26.77 14.56
C MET A 271 -9.75 -26.83 15.94
N SER A 272 -10.02 -25.67 16.54
CA SER A 272 -10.64 -25.57 17.86
C SER A 272 -12.07 -26.13 17.86
N SER A 273 -12.86 -25.86 16.80
CA SER A 273 -14.20 -26.37 16.62
C SER A 273 -14.23 -27.90 16.47
N GLN A 274 -13.29 -28.48 15.71
CA GLN A 274 -13.16 -29.92 15.57
C GLN A 274 -12.86 -30.59 16.91
N ARG A 275 -11.94 -29.99 17.70
CA ARG A 275 -11.63 -30.45 19.05
C ARG A 275 -12.84 -30.38 19.98
N PHE A 276 -13.53 -29.24 19.97
CA PHE A 276 -14.77 -29.06 20.75
C PHE A 276 -15.80 -30.13 20.43
N ALA A 277 -16.05 -30.37 19.13
CA ALA A 277 -16.98 -31.39 18.69
C ALA A 277 -16.58 -32.79 19.20
N ARG A 278 -15.30 -33.20 19.08
CA ARG A 278 -14.82 -34.49 19.56
C ARG A 278 -15.05 -34.69 21.07
N ARG A 279 -14.84 -33.66 21.87
CA ARG A 279 -15.04 -33.75 23.35
C ARG A 279 -16.51 -33.79 23.72
N HIS A 280 -17.41 -33.22 22.94
CA HIS A 280 -18.83 -33.18 23.24
C HIS A 280 -19.61 -34.39 22.69
N VAL A 281 -18.91 -35.34 22.04
CA VAL A 281 -19.54 -36.56 21.52
C VAL A 281 -20.28 -37.34 22.59
N GLU A 282 -19.66 -37.56 23.73
CA GLU A 282 -20.24 -38.34 24.86
C GLU A 282 -21.41 -37.57 25.51
N TYR A 283 -21.28 -36.25 25.69
CA TYR A 283 -22.36 -35.43 26.24
C TYR A 283 -23.60 -35.44 25.33
N VAL A 284 -23.41 -35.34 24.00
CA VAL A 284 -24.51 -35.42 23.04
C VAL A 284 -25.16 -36.81 23.04
N ALA A 285 -24.38 -37.87 23.18
CA ALA A 285 -24.91 -39.23 23.28
C ALA A 285 -25.76 -39.39 24.54
N ILE A 286 -25.30 -38.91 25.69
CA ILE A 286 -26.08 -38.93 26.93
C ILE A 286 -27.38 -38.15 26.80
N LEU A 287 -27.34 -36.93 26.24
CA LEU A 287 -28.56 -36.14 25.99
C LEU A 287 -29.55 -36.87 25.09
N LYS A 288 -29.09 -37.53 24.04
CA LYS A 288 -29.95 -38.36 23.17
C LYS A 288 -30.55 -39.57 23.87
N SER A 289 -29.75 -40.24 24.74
CA SER A 289 -30.23 -41.37 25.51
C SER A 289 -31.27 -40.96 26.56
N LEU A 290 -31.24 -39.70 27.01
CA LEU A 290 -32.26 -39.08 27.86
C LEU A 290 -33.52 -38.56 27.10
N GLY A 291 -33.58 -38.78 25.78
CA GLY A 291 -34.75 -38.44 24.96
C GLY A 291 -34.71 -37.06 24.29
N THR A 292 -33.59 -36.32 24.38
CA THR A 292 -33.46 -34.99 23.72
C THR A 292 -33.41 -35.18 22.19
N GLU A 293 -34.24 -34.43 21.48
CA GLU A 293 -34.26 -34.49 20.01
C GLU A 293 -32.99 -33.90 19.36
N SER A 294 -32.58 -34.46 18.22
CA SER A 294 -31.44 -33.95 17.44
C SER A 294 -31.59 -32.48 17.03
N ARG A 295 -32.83 -31.97 16.87
CA ARG A 295 -33.10 -30.55 16.56
C ARG A 295 -32.81 -29.65 17.76
N GLU A 296 -33.17 -30.07 18.96
CA GLU A 296 -32.94 -29.33 20.21
C GLU A 296 -31.45 -29.23 20.52
N ILE A 297 -30.73 -30.33 20.34
CA ILE A 297 -29.26 -30.36 20.51
C ILE A 297 -28.61 -29.44 19.49
N LYS A 298 -29.03 -29.49 18.21
CA LYS A 298 -28.52 -28.62 17.17
C LYS A 298 -28.76 -27.15 17.52
N LEU A 299 -29.97 -26.79 17.97
CA LEU A 299 -30.32 -25.42 18.38
C LEU A 299 -29.47 -24.95 19.55
N LEU A 300 -29.33 -25.79 20.59
CA LEU A 300 -28.54 -25.48 21.79
C LEU A 300 -27.08 -25.15 21.46
N TYR A 301 -26.41 -26.03 20.69
CA TYR A 301 -25.02 -25.77 20.31
C TYR A 301 -24.89 -24.62 19.31
N SER A 302 -25.86 -24.43 18.38
CA SER A 302 -25.87 -23.25 17.51
C SER A 302 -25.97 -21.96 18.29
N LEU A 303 -26.80 -21.90 19.35
CA LEU A 303 -26.90 -20.75 20.23
C LEU A 303 -25.58 -20.45 20.95
N ILE A 304 -24.89 -21.48 21.48
CA ILE A 304 -23.58 -21.32 22.10
C ILE A 304 -22.56 -20.67 21.13
N PHE A 305 -22.56 -21.08 19.86
CA PHE A 305 -21.65 -20.51 18.86
C PHE A 305 -22.07 -19.14 18.39
N ILE A 306 -23.36 -18.82 18.35
CA ILE A 306 -23.87 -17.46 18.09
C ILE A 306 -23.47 -16.54 19.25
N GLU A 307 -23.65 -16.96 20.49
CA GLU A 307 -23.20 -16.24 21.68
C GLU A 307 -21.68 -15.97 21.62
N LEU A 308 -20.90 -17.00 21.29
CA LEU A 308 -19.45 -16.88 21.09
C LEU A 308 -19.12 -15.82 20.03
N GLY A 309 -19.83 -15.84 18.89
CA GLY A 309 -19.64 -14.87 17.81
C GLY A 309 -19.98 -13.44 18.22
N VAL A 310 -21.12 -13.25 18.91
CA VAL A 310 -21.54 -11.92 19.40
C VAL A 310 -20.53 -11.35 20.39
N PHE A 311 -20.10 -12.16 21.37
CA PHE A 311 -19.08 -11.72 22.32
C PHE A 311 -17.73 -11.48 21.64
N ALA A 312 -17.34 -12.32 20.66
CA ALA A 312 -16.10 -12.13 19.91
C ALA A 312 -16.13 -10.85 19.07
N ILE A 313 -17.26 -10.53 18.43
CA ILE A 313 -17.44 -9.27 17.72
C ILE A 313 -17.33 -8.09 18.68
N PHE A 314 -18.06 -8.12 19.80
CA PHE A 314 -18.04 -7.05 20.77
C PHE A 314 -16.63 -6.73 21.30
N PHE A 315 -15.93 -7.75 21.83
CA PHE A 315 -14.58 -7.57 22.35
C PHE A 315 -13.56 -7.31 21.25
N GLY A 316 -13.74 -7.91 20.07
CA GLY A 316 -12.88 -7.71 18.92
C GLY A 316 -12.97 -6.29 18.36
N LEU A 317 -14.17 -5.71 18.26
CA LEU A 317 -14.36 -4.31 17.83
C LEU A 317 -13.77 -3.32 18.85
N ILE A 318 -13.91 -3.59 20.14
CA ILE A 318 -13.27 -2.79 21.19
C ILE A 318 -11.74 -2.85 21.04
N LEU A 319 -11.19 -4.05 20.91
CA LEU A 319 -9.76 -4.25 20.70
C LEU A 319 -9.28 -3.52 19.44
N GLY A 320 -10.00 -3.66 18.33
CA GLY A 320 -9.69 -3.01 17.06
C GLY A 320 -9.75 -1.49 17.14
N TRP A 321 -10.71 -0.94 17.89
CA TRP A 321 -10.79 0.48 18.15
C TRP A 321 -9.56 1.00 18.91
N PHE A 322 -9.18 0.32 20.00
CA PHE A 322 -7.98 0.71 20.76
C PHE A 322 -6.71 0.61 19.91
N MET A 323 -6.60 -0.43 19.11
CA MET A 323 -5.43 -0.60 18.24
C MET A 323 -5.37 0.45 17.13
N GLN A 324 -6.50 0.77 16.48
CA GLN A 324 -6.53 1.82 15.47
C GLN A 324 -6.22 3.20 16.08
N GLU A 325 -6.67 3.46 17.33
CA GLU A 325 -6.33 4.71 18.01
C GLU A 325 -4.83 4.78 18.35
N ALA A 326 -4.21 3.65 18.71
CA ALA A 326 -2.77 3.57 18.87
C ALA A 326 -2.02 3.85 17.56
N PHE A 327 -2.47 3.29 16.41
CA PHE A 327 -1.92 3.61 15.09
C PHE A 327 -2.09 5.10 14.76
N THR A 328 -3.28 5.64 14.99
CA THR A 328 -3.56 7.06 14.79
C THR A 328 -2.67 7.94 15.67
N GLY A 329 -2.45 7.55 16.93
CA GLY A 329 -1.58 8.27 17.86
C GLY A 329 -0.11 8.33 17.41
N ILE A 330 0.41 7.25 16.83
CA ILE A 330 1.76 7.20 16.25
C ILE A 330 1.86 8.16 15.05
N LEU A 331 0.79 8.27 14.25
CA LEU A 331 0.78 9.06 13.01
C LEU A 331 0.35 10.53 13.21
N LYS A 332 -0.27 10.88 14.34
CA LYS A 332 -0.78 12.24 14.62
C LYS A 332 0.29 13.35 14.51
N GLN A 333 1.53 13.03 14.81
CA GLN A 333 2.64 14.01 14.74
C GLN A 333 3.06 14.36 13.30
N TYR A 334 2.57 13.61 12.30
CA TYR A 334 2.99 13.73 10.91
C TYR A 334 1.88 14.26 9.99
N PHE A 335 0.62 14.20 10.43
CA PHE A 335 -0.47 14.83 9.69
C PHE A 335 -0.75 16.22 10.28
N PRO A 336 -0.76 17.28 9.45
CA PRO A 336 -1.03 18.65 9.92
C PRO A 336 -2.47 18.82 10.42
N THR A 337 -3.36 17.91 10.06
CA THR A 337 -4.78 17.90 10.47
C THR A 337 -5.14 16.61 11.18
N ASP A 338 -6.14 16.67 12.10
CA ASP A 338 -6.67 15.47 12.73
C ASP A 338 -7.28 14.54 11.68
N LEU A 339 -6.93 13.24 11.75
CA LEU A 339 -7.45 12.23 10.84
C LEU A 339 -8.99 12.17 10.92
N PRO A 340 -9.70 12.12 9.78
CA PRO A 340 -11.16 12.05 9.73
C PRO A 340 -11.72 10.88 10.52
N THR A 341 -12.99 10.98 10.96
CA THR A 341 -13.65 9.89 11.66
C THR A 341 -13.87 8.69 10.73
N PRO A 342 -13.66 7.44 11.22
CA PRO A 342 -13.84 6.26 10.39
C PRO A 342 -15.31 6.05 10.03
N GLY A 343 -15.54 5.44 8.88
CA GLY A 343 -16.89 5.08 8.41
C GLY A 343 -17.44 3.82 9.09
N PHE A 344 -18.67 3.48 8.74
CA PHE A 344 -19.37 2.29 9.26
C PHE A 344 -19.01 1.00 8.50
N LYS A 345 -18.55 1.12 7.26
CA LYS A 345 -18.20 -0.01 6.36
C LYS A 345 -17.18 -0.99 6.96
N PRO A 346 -16.08 -0.52 7.58
CA PRO A 346 -15.11 -1.38 8.24
C PRO A 346 -15.69 -2.27 9.34
N LEU A 347 -16.61 -1.74 10.15
CA LEU A 347 -17.24 -2.48 11.24
C LEU A 347 -18.12 -3.63 10.72
N LEU A 348 -18.83 -3.40 9.61
CA LEU A 348 -19.63 -4.43 8.95
C LEU A 348 -18.76 -5.55 8.38
N ILE A 349 -17.67 -5.21 7.69
CA ILE A 349 -16.72 -6.18 7.11
C ILE A 349 -16.15 -7.07 8.22
N SER A 350 -15.69 -6.46 9.32
CA SER A 350 -15.12 -7.19 10.45
C SER A 350 -16.12 -8.13 11.11
N SER A 351 -17.37 -7.68 11.28
CA SER A 351 -18.43 -8.51 11.85
C SER A 351 -18.81 -9.67 10.93
N LEU A 352 -18.89 -9.42 9.61
CA LEU A 352 -19.21 -10.44 8.61
C LEU A 352 -18.14 -11.55 8.58
N THR A 353 -16.87 -11.22 8.81
CA THR A 353 -15.77 -12.19 8.90
C THR A 353 -16.05 -13.27 9.95
N VAL A 354 -16.58 -12.90 11.12
CA VAL A 354 -16.94 -13.87 12.18
C VAL A 354 -18.04 -14.83 11.73
N PHE A 355 -19.09 -14.30 11.11
CA PHE A 355 -20.20 -15.13 10.61
C PHE A 355 -19.72 -16.10 9.54
N ILE A 356 -18.86 -15.67 8.62
CA ILE A 356 -18.27 -16.54 7.61
C ILE A 356 -17.43 -17.63 8.28
N CYS A 357 -16.59 -17.28 9.27
CA CYS A 357 -15.81 -18.26 10.03
C CYS A 357 -16.69 -19.27 10.77
N LEU A 358 -17.76 -18.82 11.43
CA LEU A 358 -18.67 -19.70 12.18
C LEU A 358 -19.43 -20.64 11.24
N ILE A 359 -19.97 -20.13 10.15
CA ILE A 359 -20.75 -20.94 9.18
C ILE A 359 -19.82 -21.90 8.45
N GLY A 360 -18.65 -21.46 8.01
CA GLY A 360 -17.73 -22.27 7.20
C GLY A 360 -16.97 -23.34 8.00
N PHE A 361 -16.51 -23.00 9.19
CA PHE A 361 -15.60 -23.86 9.93
C PHE A 361 -16.22 -24.49 11.19
N VAL A 362 -17.18 -23.85 11.83
CA VAL A 362 -17.80 -24.37 13.06
C VAL A 362 -19.04 -25.20 12.75
N TYR A 363 -19.96 -24.68 11.95
CA TYR A 363 -21.22 -25.35 11.64
C TYR A 363 -21.05 -26.76 11.05
N PRO A 364 -20.10 -27.05 10.14
CA PRO A 364 -19.86 -28.41 9.66
C PRO A 364 -19.53 -29.40 10.76
N ASN A 365 -18.70 -29.01 11.74
CA ASN A 365 -18.35 -29.85 12.87
C ASN A 365 -19.53 -30.09 13.83
N LEU A 366 -20.40 -29.07 13.99
CA LEU A 366 -21.63 -29.19 14.78
C LEU A 366 -22.62 -30.18 14.16
N VAL A 367 -22.81 -30.14 12.83
CA VAL A 367 -23.68 -31.09 12.12
C VAL A 367 -23.18 -32.53 12.30
N LYS A 368 -21.86 -32.77 12.26
CA LYS A 368 -21.27 -34.08 12.57
C LYS A 368 -21.61 -34.53 13.98
N LEU A 369 -21.41 -33.63 14.96
CA LEU A 369 -21.68 -33.90 16.36
C LEU A 369 -23.13 -34.33 16.60
N VAL A 370 -24.08 -33.65 15.99
CA VAL A 370 -25.52 -33.96 16.17
C VAL A 370 -25.95 -35.25 15.48
N LYS A 371 -25.26 -35.71 14.42
CA LYS A 371 -25.57 -36.94 13.69
C LYS A 371 -25.08 -38.22 14.38
N ILE A 372 -24.33 -38.14 15.46
CA ILE A 372 -23.80 -39.30 16.15
C ILE A 372 -24.91 -40.15 16.80
N SER A 373 -24.85 -41.47 16.59
CA SER A 373 -25.76 -42.44 17.24
C SER A 373 -25.20 -42.82 18.61
N PRO A 374 -26.02 -42.86 19.68
CA PRO A 374 -25.58 -43.33 20.99
C PRO A 374 -25.01 -44.76 20.95
N LEU A 375 -25.54 -45.61 20.09
CA LEU A 375 -25.14 -47.04 19.94
C LEU A 375 -23.69 -47.16 19.45
N ASN A 376 -23.21 -46.24 18.58
CA ASN A 376 -21.86 -46.27 18.01
C ASN A 376 -20.79 -45.95 19.10
N ILE A 377 -21.15 -45.16 20.11
CA ILE A 377 -20.27 -44.84 21.23
C ILE A 377 -20.11 -46.04 22.15
N LEU A 378 -21.20 -46.74 22.43
CA LEU A 378 -21.19 -47.97 23.24
C LEU A 378 -20.37 -49.11 22.59
N ARG A 379 -20.37 -49.18 21.26
CA ARG A 379 -19.59 -50.18 20.49
C ARG A 379 -18.17 -49.75 20.17
N ARG A 380 -17.72 -48.53 20.50
CA ARG A 380 -16.43 -47.95 20.12
C ARG A 380 -16.11 -48.09 18.61
N GLU A 381 -17.15 -48.15 17.75
CA GLU A 381 -16.98 -48.22 16.31
C GLU A 381 -16.74 -46.83 15.74
N GLU A 382 -15.65 -46.65 14.99
CA GLU A 382 -15.43 -45.44 14.19
C GLU A 382 -16.51 -45.36 13.09
N SER A 383 -17.33 -44.32 13.14
CA SER A 383 -18.37 -44.08 12.15
C SER A 383 -17.74 -43.92 10.77
N LYS A 384 -18.06 -44.79 9.81
CA LYS A 384 -17.64 -44.67 8.42
C LYS A 384 -18.03 -43.31 7.85
N ALA A 385 -17.12 -42.70 7.10
CA ALA A 385 -17.32 -41.39 6.45
C ALA A 385 -18.58 -41.41 5.58
N SER A 386 -19.58 -40.61 5.99
CA SER A 386 -20.83 -40.44 5.26
C SER A 386 -20.66 -39.42 4.13
N ASN A 387 -21.49 -39.48 3.06
CA ASN A 387 -21.59 -38.49 1.99
C ASN A 387 -21.73 -37.03 2.48
N SER A 388 -22.13 -36.82 3.72
CA SER A 388 -22.16 -35.54 4.43
C SER A 388 -20.78 -34.90 4.56
N SER A 389 -19.68 -35.66 4.45
CA SER A 389 -18.30 -35.12 4.56
C SER A 389 -17.91 -34.20 3.40
N TYR A 390 -18.35 -34.49 2.17
CA TYR A 390 -18.03 -33.68 0.99
C TYR A 390 -18.67 -32.27 1.04
N LEU A 391 -19.95 -32.21 1.47
CA LEU A 391 -20.68 -30.94 1.60
C LEU A 391 -20.02 -30.04 2.67
N MET A 392 -19.54 -30.64 3.75
CA MET A 392 -18.88 -29.92 4.84
C MET A 392 -17.51 -29.39 4.43
N PHE A 393 -16.78 -30.19 3.63
CA PHE A 393 -15.50 -29.74 3.07
C PHE A 393 -15.71 -28.60 2.07
N ALA A 394 -16.74 -28.70 1.22
CA ALA A 394 -17.12 -27.65 0.29
C ALA A 394 -17.50 -26.34 1.00
N LEU A 395 -18.24 -26.41 2.13
CA LEU A 395 -18.56 -25.22 2.95
C LEU A 395 -17.29 -24.54 3.52
N GLY A 396 -16.33 -25.32 3.99
CA GLY A 396 -15.05 -24.78 4.47
C GLY A 396 -14.26 -24.07 3.36
N LEU A 397 -14.18 -24.70 2.19
CA LEU A 397 -13.50 -24.11 1.02
C LEU A 397 -14.23 -22.87 0.50
N SER A 398 -15.56 -22.89 0.44
CA SER A 398 -16.33 -21.72 0.01
C SER A 398 -16.22 -20.56 0.99
N ALA A 399 -16.20 -20.84 2.30
CA ALA A 399 -15.94 -19.80 3.31
C ALA A 399 -14.54 -19.21 3.18
N MET A 400 -13.53 -20.04 2.95
CA MET A 400 -12.16 -19.59 2.71
C MET A 400 -12.07 -18.70 1.46
N PHE A 401 -12.69 -19.12 0.35
CA PHE A 401 -12.74 -18.31 -0.86
C PHE A 401 -13.46 -16.98 -0.61
N LEU A 402 -14.59 -17.01 0.10
CA LEU A 402 -15.36 -15.81 0.42
C LEU A 402 -14.59 -14.84 1.31
N LEU A 403 -13.80 -15.34 2.27
CA LEU A 403 -12.91 -14.52 3.08
C LEU A 403 -11.85 -13.83 2.20
N VAL A 404 -11.16 -14.58 1.34
CA VAL A 404 -10.16 -14.00 0.43
C VAL A 404 -10.80 -12.94 -0.46
N PHE A 405 -11.98 -13.23 -1.04
CA PHE A 405 -12.70 -12.29 -1.90
C PHE A 405 -13.15 -11.02 -1.16
N LEU A 406 -13.60 -11.13 0.10
CA LEU A 406 -14.04 -10.01 0.91
C LEU A 406 -12.92 -8.96 1.09
N TYR A 407 -11.67 -9.43 1.18
CA TYR A 407 -10.50 -8.56 1.40
C TYR A 407 -9.86 -8.07 0.11
N THR A 408 -9.76 -8.90 -0.91
CA THR A 408 -9.12 -8.51 -2.17
C THR A 408 -10.02 -7.70 -3.08
N GLN A 409 -11.35 -7.87 -2.97
CA GLN A 409 -12.39 -7.26 -3.82
C GLN A 409 -12.16 -7.44 -5.35
N ARG A 410 -11.17 -8.24 -5.74
CA ARG A 410 -10.81 -8.56 -7.13
C ARG A 410 -10.93 -10.07 -7.35
N LEU A 411 -11.87 -10.51 -8.20
CA LEU A 411 -12.19 -11.93 -8.40
C LEU A 411 -10.99 -12.74 -8.90
N LEU A 412 -10.22 -12.20 -9.82
CA LEU A 412 -9.04 -12.85 -10.40
C LEU A 412 -7.96 -13.07 -9.33
N LEU A 413 -7.63 -12.03 -8.57
CA LEU A 413 -6.64 -12.09 -7.49
C LEU A 413 -7.08 -13.07 -6.39
N SER A 414 -8.36 -13.02 -6.00
CA SER A 414 -8.93 -13.95 -5.03
C SER A 414 -8.78 -15.41 -5.47
N SER A 415 -9.06 -15.67 -6.75
CA SER A 415 -8.96 -17.00 -7.32
C SER A 415 -7.52 -17.50 -7.32
N ILE A 416 -6.56 -16.64 -7.72
CA ILE A 416 -5.13 -17.00 -7.72
C ILE A 416 -4.68 -17.36 -6.30
N VAL A 417 -4.92 -16.48 -5.32
CA VAL A 417 -4.53 -16.70 -3.92
C VAL A 417 -5.17 -17.97 -3.36
N PHE A 418 -6.47 -18.17 -3.59
CA PHE A 418 -7.21 -19.34 -3.10
C PHE A 418 -6.65 -20.64 -3.69
N PHE A 419 -6.47 -20.71 -5.01
CA PHE A 419 -5.96 -21.93 -5.65
C PHE A 419 -4.50 -22.19 -5.31
N THR A 420 -3.69 -21.16 -5.11
CA THR A 420 -2.31 -21.30 -4.63
C THR A 420 -2.28 -21.95 -3.24
N ILE A 421 -3.05 -21.42 -2.29
CA ILE A 421 -3.14 -22.00 -0.95
C ILE A 421 -3.67 -23.44 -1.01
N LEU A 422 -4.71 -23.70 -1.80
CA LEU A 422 -5.28 -25.03 -1.96
C LEU A 422 -4.28 -26.01 -2.58
N PHE A 423 -3.55 -25.59 -3.61
CA PHE A 423 -2.50 -26.40 -4.26
C PHE A 423 -1.40 -26.79 -3.28
N ILE A 424 -0.88 -25.80 -2.53
CA ILE A 424 0.16 -26.06 -1.54
C ILE A 424 -0.34 -26.98 -0.42
N PHE A 425 -1.62 -26.82 -0.02
CA PHE A 425 -2.23 -27.68 0.99
C PHE A 425 -2.34 -29.13 0.52
N VAL A 426 -2.80 -29.36 -0.70
CA VAL A 426 -2.94 -30.71 -1.28
C VAL A 426 -1.56 -31.33 -1.54
N LEU A 427 -0.66 -30.58 -2.17
CA LEU A 427 0.71 -31.02 -2.44
C LEU A 427 1.47 -31.31 -1.14
N GLY A 428 1.43 -30.37 -0.18
CA GLY A 428 2.06 -30.51 1.12
C GLY A 428 1.55 -31.71 1.88
N TYR A 429 0.22 -31.93 1.92
CA TYR A 429 -0.36 -33.13 2.53
C TYR A 429 0.17 -34.41 1.92
N GLY A 430 0.22 -34.47 0.59
CA GLY A 430 0.75 -35.61 -0.15
C GLY A 430 2.23 -35.88 0.15
N LEU A 431 3.05 -34.83 0.15
CA LEU A 431 4.50 -34.92 0.46
C LEU A 431 4.75 -35.40 1.90
N ILE A 432 4.07 -34.81 2.88
CA ILE A 432 4.22 -35.17 4.29
C ILE A 432 3.75 -36.61 4.53
N LEU A 433 2.61 -36.97 3.95
CA LEU A 433 2.06 -38.31 4.07
C LEU A 433 3.00 -39.36 3.43
N SER A 434 3.62 -39.05 2.28
CA SER A 434 4.63 -39.86 1.63
C SER A 434 5.87 -40.03 2.50
N PHE A 435 6.34 -38.92 3.07
CA PHE A 435 7.47 -38.90 3.99
C PHE A 435 7.20 -39.81 5.21
N PHE A 436 6.06 -39.70 5.87
CA PHE A 436 5.68 -40.56 6.99
C PHE A 436 5.30 -42.00 6.59
N ARG A 437 5.01 -42.28 5.32
CA ARG A 437 4.83 -43.63 4.79
C ARG A 437 6.14 -44.35 4.47
N SER A 438 7.20 -43.60 4.26
CA SER A 438 8.52 -44.15 3.94
C SER A 438 8.97 -45.13 5.05
N LYS A 439 9.29 -46.37 4.63
CA LYS A 439 9.75 -47.42 5.50
C LYS A 439 11.25 -47.29 5.89
N THR A 440 11.80 -46.09 5.83
CA THR A 440 13.17 -45.86 6.26
C THR A 440 13.31 -46.27 7.74
N ARG A 441 13.76 -47.50 7.96
CA ARG A 441 14.33 -47.89 9.22
C ARG A 441 15.64 -47.11 9.36
N LEU A 442 15.53 -45.92 9.91
CA LEU A 442 16.72 -45.27 10.47
C LEU A 442 17.27 -46.28 11.47
N GLY A 443 18.47 -46.85 11.21
CA GLY A 443 19.08 -47.90 11.98
C GLY A 443 19.45 -47.54 13.42
N LEU A 444 18.48 -47.00 14.14
CA LEU A 444 18.55 -46.48 15.47
C LEU A 444 18.17 -47.61 16.43
N GLY A 445 19.05 -47.90 17.36
CA GLY A 445 18.84 -48.92 18.38
C GLY A 445 17.49 -48.76 19.08
N ALA A 446 16.92 -49.88 19.50
CA ALA A 446 15.56 -49.99 20.08
C ALA A 446 15.26 -49.10 21.30
N HIS A 447 16.30 -48.49 21.90
CA HIS A 447 16.20 -47.68 23.12
C HIS A 447 16.51 -46.18 22.90
N SER A 448 16.58 -45.68 21.65
CA SER A 448 16.85 -44.26 21.41
C SER A 448 15.58 -43.40 21.42
N SER A 449 15.67 -42.21 21.97
CA SER A 449 14.56 -41.21 21.97
C SER A 449 14.11 -40.87 20.55
N LEU A 450 15.00 -40.90 19.57
CA LEU A 450 14.73 -40.62 18.17
C LEU A 450 13.92 -41.77 17.52
N SER A 451 14.22 -43.02 17.80
CA SER A 451 13.46 -44.18 17.34
C SER A 451 12.02 -44.19 17.86
N LEU A 452 11.84 -43.80 19.12
CA LEU A 452 10.51 -43.66 19.72
C LEU A 452 9.73 -42.52 19.08
N ALA A 453 10.34 -41.35 18.89
CA ALA A 453 9.73 -40.19 18.21
C ALA A 453 9.30 -40.54 16.78
N TRP A 454 10.16 -41.20 16.01
CA TRP A 454 9.86 -41.62 14.63
C TRP A 454 8.71 -42.64 14.57
N SER A 455 8.72 -43.62 15.49
CA SER A 455 7.63 -44.61 15.59
C SER A 455 6.28 -43.97 15.88
N GLU A 456 6.23 -42.97 16.78
CA GLU A 456 4.99 -42.22 17.08
C GLU A 456 4.54 -41.39 15.90
N LEU A 457 5.45 -40.70 15.17
CA LEU A 457 5.15 -39.96 13.98
C LEU A 457 4.55 -40.84 12.88
N HIS A 458 5.14 -42.03 12.65
CA HIS A 458 4.69 -42.98 11.65
C HIS A 458 3.31 -43.57 12.00
N ARG A 459 3.09 -43.93 13.27
CA ARG A 459 1.80 -44.48 13.74
C ARG A 459 0.64 -43.54 13.56
N ARG A 460 0.87 -42.22 13.68
CA ARG A 460 -0.13 -41.16 13.57
C ARG A 460 0.00 -40.33 12.29
N LYS A 461 0.52 -40.89 11.22
CA LYS A 461 0.84 -40.17 9.98
C LYS A 461 -0.24 -39.23 9.48
N TYR A 462 -1.53 -39.62 9.53
CA TYR A 462 -2.64 -38.76 9.04
C TYR A 462 -2.85 -37.55 9.94
N THR A 463 -2.87 -37.73 11.25
CA THR A 463 -3.02 -36.64 12.22
C THR A 463 -1.82 -35.71 12.22
N ASN A 464 -0.61 -36.27 12.21
CA ASN A 464 0.63 -35.52 12.18
C ASN A 464 0.78 -34.74 10.85
N SER A 465 0.34 -35.30 9.71
CA SER A 465 0.32 -34.54 8.43
C SER A 465 -0.60 -33.32 8.49
N LEU A 466 -1.77 -33.41 9.10
CA LEU A 466 -2.66 -32.25 9.30
C LEU A 466 -2.05 -31.23 10.27
N GLN A 467 -1.36 -31.69 11.33
CA GLN A 467 -0.68 -30.80 12.26
C GLN A 467 0.47 -30.04 11.57
N VAL A 468 1.30 -30.75 10.78
CA VAL A 468 2.37 -30.08 10.00
C VAL A 468 1.80 -29.03 9.06
N LEU A 469 0.67 -29.34 8.38
CA LEU A 469 0.04 -28.34 7.50
C LEU A 469 -0.47 -27.11 8.26
N ALA A 470 -1.08 -27.28 9.43
CA ALA A 470 -1.51 -26.17 10.27
C ALA A 470 -0.30 -25.32 10.73
N PHE A 471 0.80 -25.96 11.12
CA PHE A 471 2.04 -25.27 11.44
C PHE A 471 2.67 -24.59 10.19
N THR A 472 2.61 -25.24 9.03
CA THR A 472 3.05 -24.67 7.74
C THR A 472 2.31 -23.38 7.43
N MET A 473 0.98 -23.35 7.64
CA MET A 473 0.19 -22.14 7.45
C MET A 473 0.61 -21.03 8.44
N ALA A 474 0.78 -21.37 9.72
CA ALA A 474 1.20 -20.38 10.72
C ALA A 474 2.56 -19.77 10.38
N ILE A 475 3.54 -20.60 10.05
CA ILE A 475 4.92 -20.17 9.75
C ILE A 475 4.97 -19.47 8.38
N GLY A 476 4.38 -20.08 7.35
CA GLY A 476 4.43 -19.55 5.99
C GLY A 476 3.76 -18.19 5.84
N LEU A 477 2.56 -18.00 6.41
CA LEU A 477 1.88 -16.71 6.38
C LEU A 477 2.62 -15.63 7.20
N SER A 478 3.28 -16.02 8.32
CA SER A 478 4.13 -15.10 9.07
C SER A 478 5.40 -14.71 8.30
N LEU A 479 6.00 -15.67 7.56
CA LEU A 479 7.16 -15.38 6.69
C LEU A 479 6.79 -14.51 5.51
N ILE A 480 5.60 -14.69 4.91
CA ILE A 480 5.08 -13.80 3.87
C ILE A 480 4.99 -12.37 4.41
N ALA A 481 4.36 -12.18 5.58
CA ALA A 481 4.22 -10.86 6.19
C ALA A 481 5.58 -10.22 6.51
N PHE A 482 6.53 -11.02 7.02
CA PHE A 482 7.89 -10.55 7.33
C PHE A 482 8.66 -10.13 6.07
N SER A 483 8.66 -10.98 5.04
CA SER A 483 9.43 -10.71 3.82
C SER A 483 8.81 -9.56 3.03
N ALA A 484 7.48 -9.52 2.87
CA ALA A 484 6.81 -8.42 2.20
C ALA A 484 7.12 -7.06 2.85
N ARG A 485 7.19 -7.01 4.20
CA ARG A 485 7.64 -5.80 4.91
C ARG A 485 9.10 -5.46 4.58
N THR A 486 9.98 -6.46 4.61
CA THR A 486 11.43 -6.24 4.38
C THR A 486 11.70 -5.79 2.95
N ASP A 487 11.04 -6.42 1.96
CA ASP A 487 11.21 -6.12 0.54
C ASP A 487 10.66 -4.73 0.19
N LEU A 488 9.51 -4.36 0.79
CA LEU A 488 8.96 -3.02 0.63
C LEU A 488 9.90 -1.95 1.18
N MET A 489 10.48 -2.19 2.38
CA MET A 489 11.43 -1.24 2.99
C MET A 489 12.72 -1.14 2.17
N SER A 490 13.30 -2.26 1.75
CA SER A 490 14.53 -2.25 0.94
C SER A 490 14.34 -1.59 -0.42
N THR A 491 13.17 -1.74 -1.02
CA THR A 491 12.82 -1.06 -2.27
C THR A 491 12.73 0.44 -2.07
N TRP A 492 12.09 0.89 -1.01
CA TRP A 492 12.00 2.33 -0.70
C TRP A 492 13.37 2.94 -0.38
N GLU A 493 14.19 2.27 0.43
CA GLU A 493 15.55 2.71 0.73
C GLU A 493 16.42 2.79 -0.53
N SER A 494 16.23 1.87 -1.48
CA SER A 494 16.96 1.90 -2.76
C SER A 494 16.45 2.98 -3.73
N THR A 495 15.20 3.39 -3.60
CA THR A 495 14.59 4.46 -4.42
C THR A 495 15.07 5.84 -3.97
N LEU A 496 15.31 6.02 -2.66
CA LEU A 496 15.77 7.28 -2.07
C LEU A 496 17.04 7.05 -1.23
N PRO A 497 18.21 6.86 -1.86
CA PRO A 497 19.48 6.83 -1.14
C PRO A 497 19.71 8.09 -0.31
N ALA A 498 20.46 7.96 0.78
CA ALA A 498 20.74 9.08 1.67
C ALA A 498 21.49 10.24 1.01
N ASP A 499 22.16 9.98 -0.11
CA ASP A 499 22.90 10.92 -0.95
C ASP A 499 22.13 11.39 -2.19
N SER A 500 20.80 11.12 -2.24
CA SER A 500 19.95 11.62 -3.32
C SER A 500 20.03 13.13 -3.45
N PRO A 501 20.03 13.66 -4.70
CA PRO A 501 20.02 15.10 -4.92
C PRO A 501 18.85 15.77 -4.20
N ASN A 502 19.14 16.83 -3.47
CA ASN A 502 18.15 17.59 -2.69
C ASN A 502 17.99 19.04 -3.18
N ASN A 503 18.82 19.47 -4.13
CA ASN A 503 18.75 20.79 -4.73
C ASN A 503 18.92 20.70 -6.24
N PHE A 504 18.09 21.46 -7.00
CA PHE A 504 18.25 21.67 -8.42
C PHE A 504 18.73 23.09 -8.70
N LEU A 505 19.74 23.21 -9.54
CA LEU A 505 20.16 24.49 -10.11
C LEU A 505 19.60 24.60 -11.52
N ILE A 506 18.82 25.63 -11.80
CA ILE A 506 18.09 25.83 -13.05
C ILE A 506 18.42 27.21 -13.63
N ASN A 507 18.22 27.39 -14.93
CA ASN A 507 18.54 28.64 -15.66
C ASN A 507 20.03 28.98 -15.64
N ILE A 508 20.89 27.99 -15.65
CA ILE A 508 22.33 28.23 -15.72
C ILE A 508 22.69 28.68 -17.14
N SER A 509 23.36 29.79 -17.27
CA SER A 509 23.91 30.27 -18.56
C SER A 509 25.13 29.44 -18.97
N LYS A 510 25.35 29.27 -20.27
CA LYS A 510 26.54 28.60 -20.81
C LYS A 510 27.84 29.28 -20.34
N SER A 511 27.84 30.60 -20.11
CA SER A 511 28.98 31.36 -19.61
C SER A 511 29.36 31.00 -18.17
N ASP A 512 28.38 30.58 -17.37
CA ASP A 512 28.55 30.40 -15.93
C ASP A 512 28.90 28.95 -15.54
N LEU A 513 28.84 28.01 -16.51
CA LEU A 513 29.08 26.58 -16.25
C LEU A 513 30.44 26.32 -15.57
N ASN A 514 31.51 26.90 -16.11
CA ASN A 514 32.86 26.68 -15.55
C ASN A 514 33.01 27.29 -14.16
N SER A 515 32.43 28.48 -13.93
CA SER A 515 32.46 29.16 -12.62
C SER A 515 31.69 28.38 -11.58
N ILE A 516 30.51 27.87 -11.93
CA ILE A 516 29.68 27.04 -11.05
C ILE A 516 30.37 25.71 -10.76
N SER A 517 30.95 25.04 -11.76
CA SER A 517 31.70 23.80 -11.54
C SER A 517 32.85 24.01 -10.56
N SER A 518 33.64 25.06 -10.75
CA SER A 518 34.75 25.42 -9.85
C SER A 518 34.28 25.76 -8.43
N PHE A 519 33.14 26.44 -8.29
CA PHE A 519 32.55 26.74 -6.97
C PHE A 519 32.10 25.46 -6.25
N LEU A 520 31.45 24.54 -6.96
CA LEU A 520 30.99 23.26 -6.40
C LEU A 520 32.17 22.38 -5.96
N GLU A 521 33.24 22.33 -6.80
CA GLU A 521 34.48 21.61 -6.48
C GLU A 521 35.18 22.20 -5.24
N GLU A 522 35.30 23.51 -5.13
CA GLU A 522 35.90 24.21 -3.97
C GLU A 522 35.13 23.89 -2.68
N LYS A 523 33.82 23.79 -2.73
CA LYS A 523 32.95 23.48 -1.58
C LYS A 523 32.81 22.00 -1.31
N ASN A 524 33.46 21.11 -2.12
CA ASN A 524 33.27 19.65 -2.07
C ASN A 524 31.79 19.24 -2.11
N ILE A 525 31.06 19.71 -3.12
CA ILE A 525 29.67 19.33 -3.40
C ILE A 525 29.66 18.55 -4.70
N GLU A 526 29.15 17.31 -4.63
CA GLU A 526 28.97 16.47 -5.80
C GLU A 526 27.66 16.86 -6.50
N GLY A 527 27.73 17.16 -7.78
CA GLY A 527 26.58 17.47 -8.63
C GLY A 527 26.46 16.46 -9.77
N SER A 528 25.24 16.35 -10.30
CA SER A 528 25.02 15.60 -11.54
C SER A 528 25.63 16.33 -12.75
N THR A 529 25.66 15.65 -13.89
CA THR A 529 26.03 16.29 -15.16
C THR A 529 25.14 17.51 -15.44
N PHE A 530 25.72 18.57 -16.03
CA PHE A 530 24.97 19.72 -16.50
C PHE A 530 24.26 19.35 -17.81
N TYR A 531 22.94 19.27 -17.74
CA TYR A 531 22.11 18.97 -18.91
C TYR A 531 21.60 20.27 -19.54
N PRO A 532 21.79 20.44 -20.84
CA PRO A 532 21.15 21.55 -21.55
C PRO A 532 19.63 21.32 -21.63
N ILE A 533 18.85 22.35 -21.39
CA ILE A 533 17.38 22.32 -21.51
C ILE A 533 16.94 23.32 -22.58
N THR A 534 16.09 22.83 -23.47
CA THR A 534 15.33 23.64 -24.41
C THR A 534 13.86 23.18 -24.44
N ASN A 535 12.97 24.11 -24.75
CA ASN A 535 11.57 23.80 -24.97
C ASN A 535 11.34 23.37 -26.43
N THR A 536 10.65 22.27 -26.62
CA THR A 536 10.35 21.73 -27.94
C THR A 536 8.89 21.33 -28.06
N VAL A 537 8.37 21.43 -29.29
CA VAL A 537 7.08 20.85 -29.68
C VAL A 537 7.37 19.72 -30.67
N ILE A 538 6.72 18.59 -30.49
CA ILE A 538 6.84 17.44 -31.37
C ILE A 538 5.54 17.28 -32.14
N ILE A 539 5.63 17.09 -33.44
CA ILE A 539 4.49 16.76 -34.31
C ILE A 539 4.74 15.38 -34.90
N LYS A 540 3.81 14.46 -34.73
CA LYS A 540 3.84 13.16 -35.42
C LYS A 540 3.44 13.36 -36.87
N LEU A 541 4.27 12.95 -37.81
CA LEU A 541 3.98 13.01 -39.23
C LEU A 541 3.15 11.78 -39.64
N PRO A 542 2.18 11.94 -40.57
CA PRO A 542 1.36 10.82 -41.03
C PRO A 542 2.19 9.79 -41.79
N LYS A 543 1.95 8.51 -41.51
CA LYS A 543 2.46 7.39 -42.31
C LYS A 543 1.53 7.17 -43.50
N GLY A 544 2.01 7.46 -44.71
CA GLY A 544 1.35 6.94 -45.95
C GLY A 544 -0.03 7.48 -46.29
N GLY A 545 -0.28 8.80 -46.30
CA GLY A 545 -1.43 9.42 -46.96
C GLY A 545 -2.65 9.72 -46.08
N GLU A 546 -2.56 9.66 -44.77
CA GLU A 546 -3.57 10.18 -43.87
C GLU A 546 -3.46 11.72 -43.73
N GLU A 547 -4.57 12.43 -43.89
CA GLU A 547 -4.63 13.86 -43.67
C GLU A 547 -4.49 14.19 -42.19
N VAL A 548 -3.61 15.16 -41.91
CA VAL A 548 -3.39 15.94 -40.71
C VAL A 548 -2.43 15.34 -39.68
N SER A 549 -1.24 15.90 -39.67
CA SER A 549 -0.31 15.89 -38.53
C SER A 549 -0.97 16.57 -37.32
N LYS A 550 -1.27 15.79 -36.26
CA LYS A 550 -1.69 16.35 -34.97
C LYS A 550 -0.43 16.72 -34.18
N PRO A 551 -0.33 17.97 -33.65
CA PRO A 551 0.74 18.29 -32.72
C PRO A 551 0.63 17.37 -31.51
N ILE A 552 1.75 16.76 -31.12
CA ILE A 552 1.88 16.08 -29.85
C ILE A 552 1.98 17.19 -28.82
N ASP A 553 0.90 17.37 -28.17
CA ASP A 553 0.39 18.50 -27.47
C ASP A 553 1.14 18.86 -26.20
N ARG A 554 2.27 19.50 -26.29
CA ARG A 554 2.89 20.36 -25.25
C ARG A 554 4.29 20.82 -25.66
N ASN A 555 4.72 21.93 -25.09
CA ASN A 555 6.14 22.25 -24.96
C ASN A 555 6.76 21.22 -24.01
N PHE A 556 7.54 20.28 -24.55
CA PHE A 556 8.35 19.38 -23.75
C PHE A 556 9.70 20.02 -23.42
N ASN A 557 10.14 19.85 -22.19
CA ASN A 557 11.55 20.06 -21.88
C ASN A 557 12.35 18.94 -22.52
N ALA A 558 13.14 19.27 -23.54
CA ALA A 558 14.05 18.36 -24.19
C ALA A 558 15.49 18.65 -23.79
N THR A 559 16.30 17.63 -23.84
CA THR A 559 17.74 17.72 -23.66
C THR A 559 18.46 16.98 -24.78
N TRP A 560 19.77 17.11 -24.84
CA TRP A 560 20.61 16.27 -25.66
C TRP A 560 21.78 15.71 -24.84
N SER A 561 22.11 14.46 -25.10
CA SER A 561 23.21 13.79 -24.43
C SER A 561 23.74 12.64 -25.29
N SER A 562 25.03 12.47 -25.31
CA SER A 562 25.68 11.26 -25.89
C SER A 562 25.57 10.05 -24.98
N GLU A 563 25.47 10.28 -23.65
CA GLU A 563 25.37 9.25 -22.64
C GLU A 563 23.93 9.09 -22.13
N LEU A 564 23.56 7.86 -21.78
CA LEU A 564 22.25 7.60 -21.19
C LEU A 564 22.19 8.18 -19.76
N PRO A 565 21.24 9.08 -19.42
CA PRO A 565 21.13 9.64 -18.09
C PRO A 565 20.90 8.57 -17.03
N GLN A 566 21.36 8.84 -15.81
CA GLN A 566 21.15 7.92 -14.68
C GLN A 566 19.67 7.68 -14.42
N GLY A 567 19.30 6.43 -14.10
CA GLY A 567 17.90 6.05 -13.86
C GLY A 567 17.07 5.87 -15.14
N ASN A 568 17.68 5.88 -16.31
CA ASN A 568 17.02 5.59 -17.57
C ASN A 568 17.46 4.21 -18.10
N LYS A 569 16.50 3.45 -18.67
CA LYS A 569 16.73 2.13 -19.26
C LYS A 569 16.07 2.07 -20.65
N VAL A 570 16.83 1.75 -21.68
CA VAL A 570 16.25 1.55 -23.01
C VAL A 570 15.48 0.25 -23.02
N ILE A 571 14.18 0.31 -23.31
CA ILE A 571 13.29 -0.85 -23.38
C ILE A 571 13.07 -1.34 -24.80
N SER A 572 13.21 -0.44 -25.80
CA SER A 572 13.05 -0.78 -27.21
C SER A 572 13.94 0.11 -28.07
N GLY A 573 14.58 -0.47 -29.10
CA GLY A 573 15.59 0.23 -29.92
C GLY A 573 17.00 0.20 -29.31
N GLU A 574 17.88 1.00 -29.83
CA GLU A 574 19.27 1.14 -29.37
C GLU A 574 19.58 2.59 -29.01
N TRP A 575 20.39 2.80 -27.98
CA TRP A 575 20.89 4.12 -27.63
C TRP A 575 21.79 4.69 -28.71
N PHE A 576 21.98 5.99 -28.73
CA PHE A 576 22.80 6.70 -29.71
C PHE A 576 24.21 6.10 -29.79
N LYS A 577 24.66 5.78 -31.00
CA LYS A 577 26.02 5.29 -31.29
C LYS A 577 26.83 6.39 -31.98
N GLY A 578 27.51 7.23 -31.18
CA GLY A 578 28.36 8.32 -31.71
C GLY A 578 27.55 9.50 -32.26
N ASP A 579 28.28 10.43 -32.95
CA ASP A 579 27.74 11.71 -33.40
C ASP A 579 26.83 11.63 -34.64
N SER A 580 26.64 10.44 -35.23
CA SER A 580 25.91 10.25 -36.50
C SER A 580 24.44 9.78 -36.33
N SER A 581 23.92 9.81 -35.12
CA SER A 581 22.49 9.44 -34.86
C SER A 581 21.57 10.63 -35.11
N ASP A 582 20.53 10.43 -35.94
CA ASP A 582 19.56 11.46 -36.33
C ASP A 582 18.17 11.27 -35.68
N GLY A 583 18.02 10.26 -34.82
CA GLY A 583 16.75 9.93 -34.19
C GLY A 583 16.60 10.46 -32.75
N LEU A 584 15.37 10.43 -32.23
CA LEU A 584 15.04 10.85 -30.86
C LEU A 584 14.81 9.66 -29.95
N SER A 585 15.17 9.84 -28.70
CA SER A 585 14.79 8.98 -27.58
C SER A 585 13.59 9.58 -26.85
N VAL A 586 12.50 8.80 -26.71
CA VAL A 586 11.30 9.23 -25.97
C VAL A 586 11.06 8.36 -24.76
N SER A 587 10.45 8.94 -23.70
CA SER A 587 10.04 8.15 -22.55
C SER A 587 8.86 7.24 -22.90
N ASN A 588 8.76 6.09 -22.24
CA ASN A 588 7.66 5.14 -22.41
C ASN A 588 6.28 5.77 -22.11
N ASP A 589 6.22 6.71 -21.17
CA ASP A 589 5.00 7.44 -20.83
C ASP A 589 4.47 8.23 -22.03
N ILE A 590 5.36 8.96 -22.72
CA ILE A 590 5.04 9.71 -23.93
C ILE A 590 4.74 8.78 -25.10
N ALA A 591 5.54 7.72 -25.28
CA ALA A 591 5.33 6.75 -26.35
C ALA A 591 3.95 6.08 -26.23
N THR A 592 3.57 5.65 -25.03
CA THR A 592 2.26 5.02 -24.75
C THR A 592 1.12 6.02 -24.92
N ARG A 593 1.24 7.22 -24.35
CA ARG A 593 0.18 8.27 -24.41
C ARG A 593 -0.15 8.68 -25.82
N TYR A 594 0.84 8.81 -26.69
CA TYR A 594 0.68 9.29 -28.07
C TYR A 594 0.83 8.20 -29.13
N SER A 595 0.86 6.92 -28.70
CA SER A 595 1.00 5.76 -29.59
C SER A 595 2.17 5.91 -30.55
N LEU A 596 3.37 6.24 -30.02
CA LEU A 596 4.60 6.37 -30.79
C LEU A 596 5.32 5.05 -30.85
N GLU A 597 5.78 4.69 -32.06
CA GLU A 597 6.56 3.47 -32.32
C GLU A 597 7.95 3.83 -32.85
N ILE A 598 8.89 2.90 -32.73
CA ILE A 598 10.23 3.05 -33.31
C ILE A 598 10.10 3.21 -34.82
N GLY A 599 10.83 4.20 -35.38
CA GLY A 599 10.81 4.55 -36.78
C GLY A 599 9.67 5.48 -37.19
N ASP A 600 8.79 5.92 -36.24
CA ASP A 600 7.79 6.93 -36.56
C ASP A 600 8.46 8.24 -36.94
N PRO A 601 8.11 8.82 -38.11
CA PRO A 601 8.62 10.13 -38.48
C PRO A 601 7.98 11.21 -37.61
N VAL A 602 8.80 12.09 -37.05
CA VAL A 602 8.37 13.20 -36.21
C VAL A 602 9.06 14.49 -36.63
N LYS A 603 8.36 15.60 -36.53
CA LYS A 603 8.90 16.93 -36.71
C LYS A 603 9.03 17.61 -35.35
N VAL A 604 10.19 18.16 -35.09
CA VAL A 604 10.54 18.78 -33.81
C VAL A 604 10.78 20.28 -34.04
N PHE A 605 10.12 21.12 -33.22
CA PHE A 605 10.24 22.55 -33.28
C PHE A 605 11.06 23.06 -32.10
N PHE A 606 12.17 23.73 -32.40
CA PHE A 606 13.01 24.43 -31.41
C PHE A 606 13.08 25.90 -31.76
N ALA A 607 12.54 26.79 -30.93
CA ALA A 607 12.47 28.18 -31.21
C ALA A 607 11.92 28.41 -32.63
N ASP A 608 12.76 28.86 -33.58
CA ASP A 608 12.39 29.11 -34.98
C ASP A 608 12.91 28.04 -35.97
N GLN A 609 13.40 26.90 -35.46
CA GLN A 609 13.94 25.81 -36.29
C GLN A 609 13.03 24.61 -36.30
N GLU A 610 12.77 24.09 -37.51
CA GLU A 610 12.08 22.80 -37.72
C GLU A 610 13.10 21.73 -38.07
N ILE A 611 13.03 20.59 -37.41
CA ILE A 611 13.90 19.45 -37.65
C ILE A 611 13.06 18.22 -37.91
N ASP A 612 13.20 17.63 -39.08
CA ASP A 612 12.60 16.34 -39.42
C ASP A 612 13.47 15.22 -38.90
N THR A 613 12.90 14.34 -38.13
CA THR A 613 13.61 13.22 -37.47
C THR A 613 12.66 12.02 -37.25
N TYR A 614 13.09 11.00 -36.52
CA TYR A 614 12.30 9.81 -36.23
C TYR A 614 12.53 9.33 -34.79
N ILE A 615 11.63 8.48 -34.30
CA ILE A 615 11.80 7.85 -32.98
C ILE A 615 12.80 6.70 -33.09
N GLN A 616 13.99 6.84 -32.48
CA GLN A 616 15.05 5.84 -32.51
C GLN A 616 14.92 4.80 -31.43
N ASN A 617 14.56 5.22 -30.20
CA ASN A 617 14.38 4.31 -29.08
C ASN A 617 13.32 4.83 -28.11
N ILE A 618 12.79 3.89 -27.33
CA ILE A 618 11.87 4.15 -26.22
C ILE A 618 12.57 3.71 -24.94
N ARG A 619 12.56 4.56 -23.92
CA ARG A 619 13.19 4.32 -22.64
C ARG A 619 12.22 4.43 -21.48
N GLU A 620 12.44 3.60 -20.49
CA GLU A 620 11.84 3.72 -19.18
C GLU A 620 12.63 4.73 -18.35
N VAL A 621 11.94 5.64 -17.71
CA VAL A 621 12.52 6.72 -16.92
C VAL A 621 12.11 6.54 -15.46
N ASN A 622 13.07 6.47 -14.56
CA ASN A 622 12.79 6.52 -13.12
C ASN A 622 12.67 7.99 -12.69
N TRP A 623 11.43 8.47 -12.55
CA TRP A 623 11.15 9.82 -12.10
C TRP A 623 11.34 10.03 -10.60
N ASP A 624 11.48 8.96 -9.84
CA ASP A 624 11.53 8.96 -8.36
C ASP A 624 12.96 9.16 -7.81
N ASN A 625 13.98 9.21 -8.68
CA ASN A 625 15.39 9.33 -8.26
C ASN A 625 15.88 10.76 -8.02
N PHE A 626 14.99 11.77 -8.16
CA PHE A 626 15.31 13.19 -8.02
C PHE A 626 16.54 13.67 -8.84
N SER A 627 16.83 12.99 -9.95
CA SER A 627 17.83 13.43 -10.92
C SER A 627 17.17 14.16 -12.09
N PRO A 628 17.88 15.03 -12.82
CA PRO A 628 17.32 15.67 -14.00
C PRO A 628 16.90 14.62 -15.03
N ASN A 629 15.60 14.52 -15.26
CA ASN A 629 15.01 13.60 -16.24
C ASN A 629 14.22 14.37 -17.29
N PHE A 630 14.12 13.80 -18.49
CA PHE A 630 13.50 14.44 -19.64
C PHE A 630 12.60 13.48 -20.39
N PHE A 631 11.51 13.98 -20.93
CA PHE A 631 10.61 13.20 -21.76
C PHE A 631 11.24 12.86 -23.12
N VAL A 632 12.04 13.78 -23.65
CA VAL A 632 12.66 13.70 -24.96
C VAL A 632 14.15 13.99 -24.85
N ILE A 633 14.96 13.11 -25.43
CA ILE A 633 16.41 13.28 -25.52
C ILE A 633 16.80 13.10 -26.98
N GLY A 634 17.64 13.99 -27.49
CA GLY A 634 18.23 13.87 -28.82
C GLY A 634 19.75 13.73 -28.77
N PRO A 635 20.38 13.34 -29.87
CA PRO A 635 21.82 13.40 -30.00
C PRO A 635 22.32 14.84 -30.07
N PRO A 636 23.54 15.14 -29.59
CA PRO A 636 24.07 16.50 -29.53
C PRO A 636 24.09 17.25 -30.88
N GLU A 637 24.27 16.52 -31.97
CA GLU A 637 24.41 17.13 -33.32
C GLU A 637 23.11 17.81 -33.77
N ILE A 638 21.93 17.23 -33.47
CA ILE A 638 20.63 17.81 -33.83
C ILE A 638 20.41 19.17 -33.14
N PHE A 639 20.94 19.36 -31.93
CA PHE A 639 20.66 20.47 -31.06
C PHE A 639 21.79 21.46 -30.88
N LYS A 640 22.89 21.29 -31.62
CA LYS A 640 24.16 22.04 -31.47
C LYS A 640 24.05 23.54 -31.48
N ASN A 641 23.05 24.07 -32.22
CA ASN A 641 22.82 25.52 -32.38
C ASN A 641 21.56 26.00 -31.64
N SER A 642 20.90 25.16 -30.86
CA SER A 642 19.70 25.54 -30.14
C SER A 642 20.02 26.39 -28.92
N PRO A 643 19.27 27.46 -28.67
CA PRO A 643 19.40 28.24 -27.44
C PRO A 643 19.00 27.35 -26.27
N ALA A 644 19.88 27.22 -25.27
CA ALA A 644 19.62 26.40 -24.10
C ALA A 644 20.09 27.07 -22.83
N THR A 645 19.37 26.80 -21.74
CA THR A 645 19.85 26.96 -20.38
C THR A 645 20.27 25.60 -19.86
N TYR A 646 21.00 25.55 -18.75
CA TYR A 646 21.45 24.30 -18.19
C TYR A 646 20.80 24.05 -16.83
N ILE A 647 20.61 22.76 -16.53
CA ILE A 647 20.14 22.25 -15.24
C ILE A 647 21.12 21.23 -14.70
N THR A 648 21.32 21.22 -13.40
CA THR A 648 21.99 20.15 -12.69
C THR A 648 21.29 19.91 -11.36
N SER A 649 21.50 18.75 -10.77
CA SER A 649 21.06 18.46 -9.40
C SER A 649 22.28 18.18 -8.53
N LEU A 650 22.19 18.54 -7.25
CA LEU A 650 23.27 18.34 -6.28
C LEU A 650 22.71 17.88 -4.94
N HIS A 651 23.54 17.13 -4.23
CA HIS A 651 23.30 16.77 -2.85
C HIS A 651 24.08 17.72 -1.94
N VAL A 652 23.36 18.50 -1.13
CA VAL A 652 23.96 19.39 -0.14
C VAL A 652 23.64 18.86 1.25
N PRO A 653 24.64 18.36 2.01
CA PRO A 653 24.41 17.93 3.38
C PRO A 653 23.91 19.09 4.27
N LYS A 654 23.04 18.83 5.23
CA LYS A 654 22.46 19.85 6.15
C LYS A 654 23.49 20.74 6.84
N GLU A 655 24.69 20.22 7.08
CA GLU A 655 25.80 20.96 7.68
C GLU A 655 26.36 22.08 6.77
N LYS A 656 26.10 21.94 5.45
CA LYS A 656 26.55 22.87 4.40
C LYS A 656 25.45 23.77 3.84
N ASP A 657 24.28 23.88 4.46
CA ASP A 657 23.16 24.72 3.98
C ASP A 657 23.54 26.18 3.70
N LYS A 658 24.55 26.72 4.42
CA LYS A 658 25.06 28.06 4.16
C LYS A 658 25.67 28.23 2.76
N VAL A 659 26.14 27.15 2.15
CA VAL A 659 26.73 27.18 0.81
C VAL A 659 25.69 27.54 -0.24
N ILE A 660 24.45 27.12 -0.06
CA ILE A 660 23.35 27.51 -0.96
C ILE A 660 23.09 29.01 -0.90
N SER A 661 23.16 29.63 0.29
CA SER A 661 22.99 31.06 0.44
C SER A 661 24.18 31.84 -0.16
N GLU A 662 25.42 31.36 -0.02
CA GLU A 662 26.59 31.90 -0.68
C GLU A 662 26.45 31.79 -2.20
N PHE A 663 26.07 30.61 -2.71
CA PHE A 663 25.83 30.38 -4.13
C PHE A 663 24.81 31.37 -4.73
N MET A 664 23.64 31.52 -4.09
CA MET A 664 22.60 32.44 -4.54
C MET A 664 23.03 33.90 -4.53
N SER A 665 23.94 34.27 -3.64
CA SER A 665 24.49 35.65 -3.60
C SER A 665 25.47 35.93 -4.75
N GLU A 666 26.23 34.92 -5.19
CA GLU A 666 27.24 35.01 -6.24
C GLU A 666 26.60 34.83 -7.64
N PHE A 667 25.72 33.85 -7.82
CA PHE A 667 25.06 33.50 -9.10
C PHE A 667 23.59 33.94 -9.11
N LYS A 668 23.34 35.23 -9.20
CA LYS A 668 21.98 35.81 -9.10
C LYS A 668 21.01 35.39 -10.20
N THR A 669 21.53 34.94 -11.36
CA THR A 669 20.75 34.49 -12.52
C THR A 669 20.31 33.04 -12.42
N VAL A 670 20.93 32.25 -11.55
CA VAL A 670 20.64 30.84 -11.35
C VAL A 670 19.54 30.67 -10.31
N SER A 671 18.53 29.91 -10.66
CA SER A 671 17.46 29.58 -9.74
C SER A 671 17.80 28.29 -8.98
N VAL A 672 17.76 28.34 -7.64
CA VAL A 672 17.95 27.18 -6.79
C VAL A 672 16.57 26.67 -6.33
N LEU A 673 16.25 25.42 -6.65
CA LEU A 673 15.06 24.74 -6.18
C LEU A 673 15.45 23.66 -5.16
N SER A 674 15.17 23.89 -3.86
CA SER A 674 15.35 22.88 -2.83
C SER A 674 14.13 21.97 -2.73
N ILE A 675 14.37 20.67 -2.76
CA ILE A 675 13.36 19.63 -2.57
C ILE A 675 13.48 18.91 -1.23
N ASP A 676 14.33 19.42 -0.32
CA ASP A 676 14.51 18.85 1.03
C ASP A 676 13.18 18.62 1.76
N ALA A 677 12.26 19.57 1.67
CA ALA A 677 10.95 19.44 2.33
C ALA A 677 10.17 18.23 1.79
N ILE A 678 10.23 17.99 0.48
CA ILE A 678 9.56 16.86 -0.18
C ILE A 678 10.24 15.55 0.23
N ILE A 679 11.58 15.48 0.17
CA ILE A 679 12.35 14.29 0.56
C ILE A 679 12.10 13.95 2.04
N ASN A 680 12.14 14.94 2.93
CA ASN A 680 11.87 14.72 4.35
C ASN A 680 10.42 14.22 4.57
N GLN A 681 9.44 14.80 3.89
CA GLN A 681 8.06 14.35 3.97
C GLN A 681 7.90 12.90 3.49
N VAL A 682 8.53 12.52 2.39
CA VAL A 682 8.51 11.13 1.89
C VAL A 682 9.18 10.19 2.88
N ASN A 683 10.35 10.54 3.42
CA ASN A 683 11.03 9.73 4.44
C ASN A 683 10.20 9.57 5.71
N ASP A 684 9.54 10.62 6.16
CA ASP A 684 8.62 10.57 7.31
C ASP A 684 7.47 9.59 7.06
N ILE A 685 6.88 9.61 5.87
CA ILE A 685 5.82 8.68 5.47
C ILE A 685 6.33 7.23 5.43
N ILE A 686 7.51 7.00 4.86
CA ILE A 686 8.15 5.68 4.83
C ILE A 686 8.36 5.14 6.25
N GLU A 687 8.89 5.96 7.16
CA GLU A 687 9.09 5.57 8.56
C GLU A 687 7.78 5.22 9.27
N GLN A 688 6.73 5.99 9.04
CA GLN A 688 5.39 5.77 9.60
C GLN A 688 4.79 4.47 9.11
N VAL A 689 4.82 4.25 7.79
CA VAL A 689 4.33 3.01 7.19
C VAL A 689 5.11 1.83 7.74
N SER A 690 6.44 1.93 7.87
CA SER A 690 7.27 0.89 8.46
C SER A 690 6.81 0.52 9.87
N LYS A 691 6.56 1.50 10.74
CA LYS A 691 6.06 1.27 12.11
C LYS A 691 4.67 0.61 12.12
N ALA A 692 3.78 1.04 11.25
CA ALA A 692 2.46 0.41 11.11
C ALA A 692 2.57 -1.05 10.64
N LEU A 693 3.47 -1.34 9.69
CA LEU A 693 3.76 -2.69 9.21
C LEU A 693 4.33 -3.59 10.31
N GLU A 694 5.17 -3.06 11.20
CA GLU A 694 5.71 -3.81 12.36
C GLU A 694 4.60 -4.27 13.31
N VAL A 695 3.61 -3.42 13.56
CA VAL A 695 2.47 -3.79 14.42
C VAL A 695 1.61 -4.87 13.74
N ILE A 696 1.35 -4.75 12.44
CA ILE A 696 0.60 -5.76 11.68
C ILE A 696 1.36 -7.10 11.68
N LEU A 697 2.67 -7.07 11.48
CA LEU A 697 3.51 -8.25 11.58
C LEU A 697 3.42 -8.88 12.99
N GLY A 698 3.48 -8.06 14.04
CA GLY A 698 3.26 -8.51 15.41
C GLY A 698 1.92 -9.22 15.60
N LEU A 699 0.83 -8.69 15.04
CA LEU A 699 -0.50 -9.29 15.09
C LEU A 699 -0.58 -10.61 14.32
N THR A 700 0.05 -10.69 13.15
CA THR A 700 0.08 -11.93 12.36
C THR A 700 0.85 -13.02 13.10
N ILE A 701 2.00 -12.70 13.71
CA ILE A 701 2.78 -13.63 14.56
C ILE A 701 1.96 -14.07 15.77
N PHE A 702 1.24 -13.16 16.41
CA PHE A 702 0.37 -13.49 17.55
C PHE A 702 -0.77 -14.44 17.14
N SER A 703 -1.39 -14.21 15.97
CA SER A 703 -2.40 -15.10 15.39
C SER A 703 -1.83 -16.49 15.07
N ALA A 704 -0.61 -16.55 14.52
CA ALA A 704 0.12 -17.79 14.25
C ALA A 704 0.41 -18.59 15.55
N MET A 705 0.73 -17.90 16.64
CA MET A 705 0.91 -18.51 17.95
C MET A 705 -0.38 -19.18 18.45
N PHE A 706 -1.54 -18.54 18.30
CA PHE A 706 -2.83 -19.15 18.64
C PHE A 706 -3.14 -20.37 17.78
N LEU A 707 -2.87 -20.32 16.48
CA LEU A 707 -3.03 -21.48 15.59
C LEU A 707 -2.15 -22.64 16.04
N THR A 708 -0.89 -22.36 16.36
CA THR A 708 0.07 -23.36 16.84
C THR A 708 -0.38 -23.97 18.16
N LEU A 709 -0.82 -23.15 19.12
CA LEU A 709 -1.36 -23.62 20.41
C LEU A 709 -2.60 -24.49 20.22
N ALA A 710 -3.54 -24.08 19.36
CA ALA A 710 -4.73 -24.87 19.06
C ALA A 710 -4.36 -26.26 18.51
N THR A 711 -3.37 -26.30 17.60
CA THR A 711 -2.88 -27.51 16.97
C THR A 711 -2.17 -28.44 17.97
N ILE A 712 -1.34 -27.91 18.87
CA ILE A 712 -0.67 -28.70 19.94
C ILE A 712 -1.73 -29.26 20.89
N GLN A 713 -2.71 -28.46 21.27
CA GLN A 713 -3.77 -28.89 22.18
C GLN A 713 -4.66 -30.01 21.62
N ASP A 714 -4.84 -30.09 20.29
CA ASP A 714 -5.67 -31.15 19.67
C ASP A 714 -5.11 -32.56 19.97
N GLY A 715 -3.79 -32.71 20.03
CA GLY A 715 -3.15 -33.99 20.36
C GLY A 715 -2.75 -34.19 21.84
N PHE A 716 -2.99 -33.21 22.72
CA PHE A 716 -2.44 -33.15 24.06
C PHE A 716 -2.83 -34.35 24.94
N ASN A 717 -4.11 -34.61 25.13
CA ASN A 717 -4.63 -35.65 26.02
C ASN A 717 -4.21 -37.05 25.55
N LEU A 718 -4.20 -37.30 24.25
CA LEU A 718 -3.82 -38.55 23.66
C LEU A 718 -2.33 -38.85 23.87
N ARG A 719 -1.46 -37.84 23.76
CA ARG A 719 -0.03 -37.96 24.05
C ARG A 719 0.24 -38.22 25.55
N LEU A 720 -0.49 -37.49 26.42
CA LEU A 720 -0.40 -37.74 27.88
C LEU A 720 -0.78 -39.16 28.25
N HIS A 721 -1.91 -39.65 27.71
CA HIS A 721 -2.38 -41.04 28.01
C HIS A 721 -1.36 -42.08 27.54
N GLN A 722 -0.81 -41.92 26.35
CA GLN A 722 0.24 -42.84 25.86
C GLN A 722 1.52 -42.78 26.69
N SER A 723 1.95 -41.54 27.07
CA SER A 723 3.10 -41.37 27.95
C SER A 723 2.88 -42.06 29.33
N ALA A 724 1.64 -42.01 29.86
CA ALA A 724 1.29 -42.68 31.08
C ALA A 724 1.40 -44.22 30.94
N ILE A 725 0.88 -44.79 29.83
CA ILE A 725 1.01 -46.24 29.54
C ILE A 725 2.48 -46.62 29.42
N LEU A 726 3.30 -45.88 28.66
CA LEU A 726 4.73 -46.21 28.52
C LEU A 726 5.48 -46.15 29.87
N ARG A 727 5.08 -45.23 30.76
CA ARG A 727 5.63 -45.16 32.13
C ARG A 727 5.26 -46.37 32.97
N THR A 728 4.04 -46.92 32.80
CA THR A 728 3.67 -48.18 33.52
C THR A 728 4.47 -49.38 33.02
N PHE A 729 4.98 -49.34 31.76
CA PHE A 729 5.91 -50.34 31.23
C PHE A 729 7.40 -50.05 31.54
N GLY A 730 7.69 -49.06 32.41
CA GLY A 730 9.04 -48.77 32.87
C GLY A 730 9.85 -47.75 32.05
N ALA A 731 9.21 -47.03 31.11
CA ALA A 731 9.91 -45.99 30.39
C ALA A 731 10.28 -44.80 31.31
N SER A 732 11.55 -44.36 31.25
CA SER A 732 12.02 -43.22 32.04
C SER A 732 11.36 -41.90 31.57
N THR A 733 11.11 -40.98 32.51
CA THR A 733 10.52 -39.64 32.20
C THR A 733 11.41 -38.85 31.29
N SER A 734 12.74 -38.92 31.41
CA SER A 734 13.71 -38.24 30.53
C SER A 734 13.65 -38.74 29.09
N LEU A 735 13.49 -40.06 28.88
CA LEU A 735 13.34 -40.65 27.55
C LEU A 735 12.07 -40.12 26.86
N LEU A 736 10.95 -40.09 27.59
CA LEU A 736 9.68 -39.62 27.06
C LEU A 736 9.71 -38.12 26.74
N GLN A 737 10.32 -37.31 27.63
CA GLN A 737 10.48 -35.87 27.36
C GLN A 737 11.32 -35.61 26.11
N LYS A 738 12.48 -36.27 25.99
CA LYS A 738 13.37 -36.14 24.83
C LYS A 738 12.69 -36.65 23.55
N SER A 739 11.95 -37.76 23.63
CA SER A 739 11.19 -38.26 22.48
C SER A 739 10.11 -37.28 22.02
N THR A 740 9.34 -36.72 22.98
CA THR A 740 8.30 -35.73 22.63
C THR A 740 8.89 -34.42 22.08
N ALA A 741 10.01 -33.95 22.65
CA ALA A 741 10.70 -32.77 22.13
C ALA A 741 11.23 -33.00 20.71
N LEU A 742 11.81 -34.19 20.44
CA LEU A 742 12.27 -34.56 19.08
C LEU A 742 11.09 -34.69 18.08
N GLU A 743 9.95 -35.25 18.55
CA GLU A 743 8.74 -35.30 17.72
C GLU A 743 8.31 -33.89 17.26
N PHE A 744 8.20 -32.93 18.19
CA PHE A 744 7.83 -31.57 17.88
C PHE A 744 8.90 -30.82 17.08
N ALA A 745 10.19 -31.11 17.32
CA ALA A 745 11.28 -30.55 16.53
C ALA A 745 11.20 -31.00 15.06
N LEU A 746 10.95 -32.28 14.81
CA LEU A 746 10.78 -32.81 13.45
C LEU A 746 9.53 -32.27 12.77
N LEU A 747 8.40 -32.16 13.50
CA LEU A 747 7.19 -31.53 12.98
C LEU A 747 7.44 -30.06 12.64
N GLY A 748 8.18 -29.34 13.49
CA GLY A 748 8.55 -27.94 13.30
C GLY A 748 9.48 -27.72 12.10
N LEU A 749 10.46 -28.58 11.96
CA LEU A 749 11.40 -28.53 10.83
C LEU A 749 10.68 -28.75 9.47
N LEU A 750 9.82 -29.78 9.40
CA LEU A 750 9.04 -30.06 8.20
C LEU A 750 8.05 -28.93 7.88
N ALA A 751 7.39 -28.42 8.91
CA ALA A 751 6.47 -27.29 8.76
C ALA A 751 7.19 -26.01 8.33
N GLY A 752 8.39 -25.78 8.85
CA GLY A 752 9.21 -24.63 8.47
C GLY A 752 9.72 -24.70 7.04
N LEU A 753 10.12 -25.90 6.56
CA LEU A 753 10.51 -26.07 5.14
C LEU A 753 9.32 -25.86 4.19
N LEU A 754 8.18 -26.43 4.49
CA LEU A 754 6.97 -26.21 3.69
C LEU A 754 6.44 -24.79 3.83
N GLY A 755 6.61 -24.16 5.00
CA GLY A 755 6.30 -22.75 5.25
C GLY A 755 7.17 -21.82 4.41
N ALA A 756 8.47 -22.13 4.28
CA ALA A 756 9.38 -21.41 3.41
C ALA A 756 8.97 -21.53 1.92
N LEU A 757 8.56 -22.73 1.50
CA LEU A 757 8.03 -22.94 0.14
C LEU A 757 6.75 -22.12 -0.11
N LEU A 758 5.80 -22.15 0.84
CA LEU A 758 4.57 -21.34 0.77
C LEU A 758 4.91 -19.85 0.71
N ALA A 759 5.85 -19.40 1.54
CA ALA A 759 6.28 -18.01 1.57
C ALA A 759 6.94 -17.58 0.26
N GLN A 760 7.86 -18.37 -0.29
CA GLN A 760 8.52 -18.06 -1.57
C GLN A 760 7.51 -17.91 -2.71
N ILE A 761 6.53 -18.80 -2.80
CA ILE A 761 5.47 -18.72 -3.83
C ILE A 761 4.56 -17.51 -3.57
N GLY A 762 4.19 -17.28 -2.32
CA GLY A 762 3.34 -16.14 -1.94
C GLY A 762 4.00 -14.80 -2.25
N ILE A 763 5.28 -14.65 -1.92
CA ILE A 763 6.05 -13.42 -2.16
C ILE A 763 6.25 -13.19 -3.65
N PHE A 764 6.59 -14.24 -4.42
CA PHE A 764 6.67 -14.15 -5.87
C PHE A 764 5.40 -13.52 -6.49
N PHE A 765 4.22 -13.94 -6.01
CA PHE A 765 2.96 -13.34 -6.46
C PHE A 765 2.76 -11.91 -5.99
N LEU A 766 3.17 -11.59 -4.76
CA LEU A 766 3.06 -10.23 -4.22
C LEU A 766 3.95 -9.26 -4.96
N GLU A 767 5.21 -9.63 -5.19
CA GLU A 767 6.17 -8.81 -5.94
C GLU A 767 5.67 -8.51 -7.35
N THR A 768 5.24 -9.54 -8.09
CA THR A 768 4.90 -9.41 -9.52
C THR A 768 3.51 -8.85 -9.80
N GLN A 769 2.51 -9.05 -8.92
CA GLN A 769 1.10 -8.71 -9.20
C GLN A 769 0.53 -7.59 -8.35
N ILE A 770 1.17 -7.27 -7.22
CA ILE A 770 0.66 -6.26 -6.28
C ILE A 770 1.63 -5.08 -6.16
N PHE A 771 2.93 -5.35 -6.14
CA PHE A 771 3.94 -4.32 -5.93
C PHE A 771 4.67 -3.89 -7.20
N ASP A 772 4.44 -4.56 -8.35
CA ASP A 772 5.14 -4.33 -9.62
C ASP A 772 6.68 -4.33 -9.46
N LEU A 773 7.18 -5.29 -8.66
CA LEU A 773 8.61 -5.49 -8.41
C LEU A 773 9.15 -6.66 -9.24
N GLU A 774 10.44 -6.66 -9.51
CA GLU A 774 11.11 -7.83 -10.09
C GLU A 774 11.13 -8.98 -9.08
N ALA A 775 10.75 -10.17 -9.55
CA ALA A 775 10.70 -11.36 -8.70
C ALA A 775 12.09 -11.78 -8.23
N ALA A 776 12.27 -11.91 -6.92
CA ALA A 776 13.53 -12.32 -6.32
C ALA A 776 13.45 -13.69 -5.62
N PHE A 777 14.58 -14.37 -5.53
CA PHE A 777 14.70 -15.60 -4.74
C PHE A 777 15.27 -15.29 -3.35
N HIS A 778 14.44 -15.47 -2.31
CA HIS A 778 14.75 -15.08 -0.94
C HIS A 778 15.39 -16.23 -0.15
N VAL A 779 16.72 -16.38 -0.23
CA VAL A 779 17.48 -17.44 0.47
C VAL A 779 17.24 -17.39 1.99
N ASN A 780 17.08 -16.22 2.56
CA ASN A 780 16.85 -16.01 4.00
C ASN A 780 15.61 -16.76 4.52
N ILE A 781 14.53 -16.84 3.73
CA ILE A 781 13.29 -17.54 4.10
C ILE A 781 13.53 -19.03 4.28
N TRP A 782 14.37 -19.63 3.42
CA TRP A 782 14.68 -21.06 3.47
C TRP A 782 15.55 -21.45 4.68
N VAL A 783 16.25 -20.50 5.28
CA VAL A 783 17.00 -20.69 6.53
C VAL A 783 16.14 -20.37 7.73
N MET A 784 15.43 -19.23 7.70
CA MET A 784 14.60 -18.77 8.82
C MET A 784 13.39 -19.69 9.06
N GLY A 785 12.74 -20.19 8.01
CA GLY A 785 11.55 -21.03 8.13
C GLY A 785 11.77 -22.27 9.01
N PRO A 786 12.73 -23.15 8.69
CA PRO A 786 13.05 -24.33 9.52
C PRO A 786 13.48 -23.99 10.95
N ILE A 787 14.27 -22.93 11.14
CA ILE A 787 14.74 -22.48 12.46
C ILE A 787 13.55 -21.99 13.29
N ILE A 788 12.77 -21.04 12.78
CA ILE A 788 11.60 -20.48 13.47
C ILE A 788 10.58 -21.59 13.75
N GLY A 789 10.31 -22.45 12.77
CA GLY A 789 9.38 -23.56 12.91
C GLY A 789 9.79 -24.52 14.05
N THR A 790 11.06 -24.90 14.07
CA THR A 790 11.57 -25.79 15.11
C THR A 790 11.53 -25.13 16.49
N VAL A 791 12.04 -23.91 16.60
CA VAL A 791 12.12 -23.17 17.88
C VAL A 791 10.73 -22.84 18.43
N LEU A 792 9.84 -22.30 17.61
CA LEU A 792 8.49 -21.88 18.02
C LEU A 792 7.68 -23.10 18.51
N ILE A 793 7.67 -24.17 17.72
CA ILE A 793 6.87 -25.36 18.05
C ILE A 793 7.43 -26.06 19.27
N CYS A 794 8.76 -26.17 19.41
CA CYS A 794 9.38 -26.71 20.62
C CYS A 794 9.06 -25.83 21.84
N ALA A 795 9.19 -24.53 21.75
CA ALA A 795 8.90 -23.61 22.86
C ALA A 795 7.45 -23.74 23.34
N LEU A 796 6.48 -23.72 22.42
CA LEU A 796 5.06 -23.84 22.76
C LEU A 796 4.69 -25.26 23.26
N SER A 797 5.44 -26.29 22.88
CA SER A 797 5.23 -27.68 23.36
C SER A 797 5.81 -27.94 24.75
N ILE A 798 6.62 -27.05 25.32
CA ILE A 798 7.22 -27.20 26.64
C ILE A 798 6.18 -27.50 27.72
N ILE A 799 5.03 -26.84 27.67
CA ILE A 799 3.93 -27.07 28.63
C ILE A 799 3.47 -28.53 28.60
N LEU A 800 3.35 -29.13 27.41
CA LEU A 800 3.03 -30.54 27.25
C LEU A 800 4.15 -31.43 27.79
N ILE A 801 5.39 -31.12 27.41
CA ILE A 801 6.58 -31.90 27.80
C ILE A 801 6.71 -31.94 29.34
N LEU A 802 6.52 -30.80 29.99
CA LEU A 802 6.56 -30.73 31.46
C LEU A 802 5.36 -31.43 32.13
N SER A 803 4.20 -31.44 31.54
CA SER A 803 3.02 -32.09 32.10
C SER A 803 3.13 -33.64 32.13
N ILE A 804 3.93 -34.22 31.24
CA ILE A 804 4.26 -35.64 31.21
C ILE A 804 4.96 -36.07 32.53
N THR A 805 5.72 -35.19 33.15
CA THR A 805 6.43 -35.49 34.41
C THR A 805 5.66 -35.18 35.67
N ARG A 806 4.83 -34.12 35.63
CA ARG A 806 4.12 -33.61 36.82
C ARG A 806 2.90 -34.46 37.24
N LYS A 807 2.23 -35.11 36.28
CA LYS A 807 1.03 -35.90 36.57
C LYS A 807 1.35 -37.37 36.83
N ASN A 808 0.70 -37.94 37.84
CA ASN A 808 0.79 -39.36 38.13
C ASN A 808 0.17 -40.19 37.00
N PRO A 809 0.83 -41.28 36.52
CA PRO A 809 0.25 -42.15 35.49
C PRO A 809 -1.12 -42.68 35.87
N LYS A 810 -1.32 -42.97 37.16
CA LYS A 810 -2.59 -43.49 37.71
C LYS A 810 -3.72 -42.48 37.51
N GLU A 811 -3.51 -41.21 37.80
CA GLU A 811 -4.51 -40.14 37.60
C GLU A 811 -4.89 -39.95 36.12
N ILE A 812 -3.89 -40.05 35.21
CA ILE A 812 -4.12 -39.89 33.78
C ILE A 812 -4.93 -41.03 33.20
N ILE A 813 -4.65 -42.27 33.63
CA ILE A 813 -5.36 -43.48 33.14
C ILE A 813 -6.81 -43.53 33.65
N TYR A 814 -7.07 -43.11 34.90
CA TYR A 814 -8.43 -43.12 35.50
C TYR A 814 -9.24 -41.85 35.17
N SER A 815 -8.64 -40.76 34.69
CA SER A 815 -9.34 -39.53 34.30
C SER A 815 -9.74 -39.49 32.81
N SER A 816 -9.41 -40.51 32.06
CA SER A 816 -9.77 -40.72 30.66
C SER A 816 -10.95 -41.80 30.60
#